data_923cb5ab62c01bd917edf088be657112
#
_entry.id   923cb5ab62c01bd917edf088be657112
#
_cell.length_a   1.000
_cell.length_b   1.000
_cell.length_c   1.000
_cell.angle_alpha   90.00
_cell.angle_beta   90.00
_cell.angle_gamma   90.00
#
_symmetry.space_group_name_H-M   'P 1'
#
loop_
_entity.id
_entity.type
_entity.pdbx_description
1 polymer ?
#
loop_
_entity_poly.entity_id
_entity_poly.type
_entity_poly.pdbx_seq_one_letter_code
_entity_poly.pdbx_strand_id
1 'polypeptide(L)'
;MAKVPEIFGSMVFNDQKMQERLPKSTYKALKKTIQNGEPLDLSVANVVAAAMKDWAVEMGCTHYTHWFQPMTGITAEKHDSFIAPNGEGQVIMEFSGKELVKGEPDASSFPSGGIRATFEARGYTTWDPTSYAFVKDGTLYIPTAFCSYTGEVLDKKTPLLRSMERINTEAVKILHLLGKENVTRVTTTVGPEQEYFLIDKDAYDQREDLIYTGRTLFGAKAPKGQELDDHYFGAIKTRVAAYMKDLDEELWKLGILAKTKHNEVAPSQHELAPIFTTTNIATDHNELTMEVMKKVAERHGLVCLLHEKPFAGVNGSGKHNNWSISTNTGENLLEPGKTPENNLQFQLFLAAVVKAVHEYQDLLRITVASAGNDHRLGANEAPPAIISMYLGDDLGELVDSIINDREYVSKGKQKMRTGVDVLPDFMKDTSDRNRTSPFAFTGNKFEFRALGSSLNIACPNYMLNTMVAEELSEFYDELKDADDMDAAIKALVKKVFIEHQNIIFNGNNYAPEWVEEAERRGLLNLKSLPDAMEHFLDKKNVDLFVKNKICSADEIRARYEIELESYSKQINIEALTMIDMAKKNILPAVTSYVRDLTDTALAKKALSDAIPTSVEEDLITSLSNKLVCFSKKTAELEEAVIKASDYSDDNLKYAKYYRETVFALMQELRAVGDAMETETASEYWPYPSYGELLFGV
;
A
#
# COMPACT_ATOMS: atom_id res chain seq x y z
N MET A 1 -30.08 -8.72 -13.39
CA MET A 1 -28.89 -8.71 -12.54
C MET A 1 -28.54 -10.14 -12.19
N ALA A 2 -27.32 -10.56 -12.47
CA ALA A 2 -26.83 -11.85 -12.00
C ALA A 2 -26.81 -11.84 -10.46
N LYS A 3 -27.13 -12.98 -9.84
CA LYS A 3 -27.03 -13.07 -8.38
C LYS A 3 -25.57 -13.18 -7.98
N VAL A 4 -25.13 -12.46 -6.95
CA VAL A 4 -23.74 -12.45 -6.50
C VAL A 4 -23.13 -13.84 -6.33
N PRO A 5 -23.84 -14.85 -5.70
CA PRO A 5 -23.31 -16.20 -5.61
C PRO A 5 -23.07 -16.90 -6.97
N GLU A 6 -23.76 -16.48 -8.03
CA GLU A 6 -23.63 -17.06 -9.37
C GLU A 6 -22.43 -16.47 -10.14
N ILE A 7 -22.07 -15.22 -9.87
CA ILE A 7 -20.95 -14.54 -10.56
C ILE A 7 -19.64 -14.62 -9.78
N PHE A 8 -19.68 -14.86 -8.46
CA PHE A 8 -18.49 -14.87 -7.63
C PHE A 8 -17.49 -15.95 -8.07
N GLY A 9 -16.27 -15.52 -8.39
CA GLY A 9 -15.20 -16.40 -8.87
C GLY A 9 -15.46 -17.01 -10.26
N SER A 10 -16.43 -16.47 -11.02
CA SER A 10 -16.75 -17.02 -12.36
C SER A 10 -15.57 -16.91 -13.34
N MET A 11 -14.69 -15.92 -13.14
CA MET A 11 -13.48 -15.68 -13.94
C MET A 11 -12.21 -16.25 -13.30
N VAL A 12 -12.33 -17.18 -12.34
CA VAL A 12 -11.19 -17.75 -11.59
C VAL A 12 -11.14 -19.26 -11.78
N PHE A 13 -9.95 -19.79 -12.08
CA PHE A 13 -9.69 -21.23 -12.10
C PHE A 13 -9.48 -21.74 -10.67
N ASN A 14 -10.54 -21.67 -9.88
CA ASN A 14 -10.56 -21.99 -8.45
C ASN A 14 -10.68 -23.50 -8.18
N ASP A 15 -10.72 -23.88 -6.89
CA ASP A 15 -10.84 -25.29 -6.47
C ASP A 15 -12.05 -26.00 -7.09
N GLN A 16 -13.19 -25.33 -7.23
CA GLN A 16 -14.37 -25.92 -7.86
C GLN A 16 -14.07 -26.25 -9.33
N LYS A 17 -13.49 -25.31 -10.08
CA LYS A 17 -13.11 -25.51 -11.50
C LYS A 17 -12.05 -26.60 -11.65
N MET A 18 -11.07 -26.64 -10.74
CA MET A 18 -10.08 -27.69 -10.71
C MET A 18 -10.69 -29.08 -10.47
N GLN A 19 -11.64 -29.20 -9.54
CA GLN A 19 -12.34 -30.45 -9.27
C GLN A 19 -13.22 -30.91 -10.44
N GLU A 20 -13.85 -29.98 -11.16
CA GLU A 20 -14.68 -30.25 -12.34
C GLU A 20 -13.85 -30.72 -13.55
N ARG A 21 -12.61 -30.22 -13.70
CA ARG A 21 -11.82 -30.34 -14.93
C ARG A 21 -10.57 -31.23 -14.84
N LEU A 22 -10.06 -31.47 -13.63
CA LEU A 22 -8.89 -32.29 -13.42
C LEU A 22 -9.25 -33.73 -13.07
N PRO A 23 -8.49 -34.75 -13.53
CA PRO A 23 -8.55 -36.09 -12.98
C PRO A 23 -8.36 -36.04 -11.45
N LYS A 24 -9.11 -36.86 -10.71
CA LYS A 24 -9.07 -36.88 -9.23
C LYS A 24 -7.66 -37.08 -8.67
N SER A 25 -6.81 -37.87 -9.34
CA SER A 25 -5.40 -38.06 -8.91
C SER A 25 -4.57 -36.79 -9.07
N THR A 26 -4.71 -36.07 -10.19
CA THR A 26 -4.01 -34.83 -10.49
C THR A 26 -4.44 -33.73 -9.50
N TYR A 27 -5.75 -33.59 -9.27
CA TYR A 27 -6.26 -32.62 -8.28
C TYR A 27 -5.71 -32.90 -6.88
N LYS A 28 -5.70 -34.16 -6.43
CA LYS A 28 -5.14 -34.53 -5.12
C LYS A 28 -3.65 -34.25 -5.04
N ALA A 29 -2.88 -34.54 -6.09
CA ALA A 29 -1.45 -34.27 -6.13
C ALA A 29 -1.17 -32.76 -6.06
N LEU A 30 -1.89 -31.95 -6.85
CA LEU A 30 -1.79 -30.48 -6.80
C LEU A 30 -2.13 -29.93 -5.41
N LYS A 31 -3.22 -30.40 -4.79
CA LYS A 31 -3.60 -29.97 -3.42
C LYS A 31 -2.54 -30.34 -2.39
N LYS A 32 -1.92 -31.49 -2.52
CA LYS A 32 -0.84 -31.91 -1.63
C LYS A 32 0.39 -31.00 -1.77
N THR A 33 0.78 -30.66 -3.02
CA THR A 33 1.83 -29.66 -3.29
C THR A 33 1.52 -28.33 -2.59
N ILE A 34 0.31 -27.81 -2.76
CA ILE A 34 -0.11 -26.53 -2.18
C ILE A 34 -0.13 -26.58 -0.64
N GLN A 35 -0.65 -27.67 -0.07
CA GLN A 35 -0.82 -27.80 1.40
C GLN A 35 0.48 -28.08 2.13
N ASN A 36 1.37 -28.88 1.54
CA ASN A 36 2.61 -29.35 2.18
C ASN A 36 3.84 -28.51 1.79
N GLY A 37 3.73 -27.62 0.77
CA GLY A 37 4.89 -26.90 0.23
C GLY A 37 5.85 -27.82 -0.55
N GLU A 38 5.35 -28.91 -1.12
CA GLU A 38 6.17 -29.85 -1.91
C GLU A 38 6.40 -29.32 -3.33
N PRO A 39 7.55 -29.64 -3.98
CA PRO A 39 7.79 -29.27 -5.36
C PRO A 39 6.72 -29.82 -6.32
N LEU A 40 6.32 -29.02 -7.31
CA LEU A 40 5.34 -29.43 -8.31
C LEU A 40 5.94 -30.44 -9.31
N ASP A 41 5.27 -31.56 -9.52
CA ASP A 41 5.61 -32.53 -10.57
C ASP A 41 5.21 -32.00 -11.96
N LEU A 42 6.12 -32.08 -12.94
CA LEU A 42 5.88 -31.61 -14.30
C LEU A 42 4.74 -32.38 -14.99
N SER A 43 4.54 -33.66 -14.66
CA SER A 43 3.41 -34.45 -15.20
C SER A 43 2.07 -33.91 -14.70
N VAL A 44 2.00 -33.47 -13.44
CA VAL A 44 0.83 -32.79 -12.88
C VAL A 44 0.62 -31.44 -13.58
N ALA A 45 1.70 -30.67 -13.77
CA ALA A 45 1.63 -29.38 -14.46
C ALA A 45 1.11 -29.50 -15.90
N ASN A 46 1.48 -30.54 -16.66
CA ASN A 46 0.97 -30.75 -18.02
C ASN A 46 -0.56 -30.93 -18.06
N VAL A 47 -1.11 -31.71 -17.13
CA VAL A 47 -2.57 -31.94 -17.06
C VAL A 47 -3.30 -30.67 -16.61
N VAL A 48 -2.72 -29.92 -15.64
CA VAL A 48 -3.28 -28.65 -15.18
C VAL A 48 -3.26 -27.60 -16.29
N ALA A 49 -2.16 -27.48 -17.03
CA ALA A 49 -2.01 -26.54 -18.14
C ALA A 49 -3.07 -26.80 -19.24
N ALA A 50 -3.27 -28.05 -19.64
CA ALA A 50 -4.28 -28.41 -20.64
C ALA A 50 -5.70 -28.04 -20.17
N ALA A 51 -6.07 -28.39 -18.93
CA ALA A 51 -7.38 -28.08 -18.37
C ALA A 51 -7.59 -26.55 -18.18
N MET A 52 -6.55 -25.83 -17.80
CA MET A 52 -6.57 -24.36 -17.62
C MET A 52 -6.74 -23.66 -18.98
N LYS A 53 -6.02 -24.11 -20.02
CA LYS A 53 -6.15 -23.60 -21.38
C LYS A 53 -7.55 -23.88 -21.94
N ASP A 54 -8.06 -25.11 -21.81
CA ASP A 54 -9.39 -25.47 -22.33
C ASP A 54 -10.47 -24.59 -21.68
N TRP A 55 -10.41 -24.40 -20.35
CA TRP A 55 -11.29 -23.48 -19.64
C TRP A 55 -11.16 -22.04 -20.13
N ALA A 56 -9.94 -21.53 -20.30
CA ALA A 56 -9.70 -20.17 -20.77
C ALA A 56 -10.23 -19.95 -22.18
N VAL A 57 -10.03 -20.91 -23.09
CA VAL A 57 -10.54 -20.85 -24.46
C VAL A 57 -12.07 -20.87 -24.49
N GLU A 58 -12.73 -21.68 -23.65
CA GLU A 58 -14.19 -21.66 -23.49
C GLU A 58 -14.69 -20.30 -22.97
N MET A 59 -13.89 -19.59 -22.17
CA MET A 59 -14.16 -18.23 -21.71
C MET A 59 -13.84 -17.15 -22.78
N GLY A 60 -13.39 -17.55 -23.99
CA GLY A 60 -13.08 -16.66 -25.09
C GLY A 60 -11.64 -16.13 -25.11
N CYS A 61 -10.74 -16.68 -24.31
CA CYS A 61 -9.33 -16.28 -24.31
C CYS A 61 -8.60 -16.81 -25.55
N THR A 62 -7.70 -15.98 -26.06
CA THR A 62 -6.77 -16.32 -27.15
C THR A 62 -5.31 -16.29 -26.71
N HIS A 63 -5.05 -15.66 -25.55
CA HIS A 63 -3.73 -15.43 -25.00
C HIS A 63 -3.66 -15.84 -23.53
N TYR A 64 -2.42 -16.01 -23.05
CA TYR A 64 -2.08 -16.13 -21.64
C TYR A 64 -0.95 -15.17 -21.27
N THR A 65 -0.80 -14.86 -20.01
CA THR A 65 0.31 -14.09 -19.48
C THR A 65 0.80 -14.65 -18.15
N HIS A 66 2.12 -14.69 -17.97
CA HIS A 66 2.72 -14.84 -16.64
C HIS A 66 2.67 -13.48 -15.94
N TRP A 67 1.76 -13.39 -15.00
CA TRP A 67 1.47 -12.15 -14.26
C TRP A 67 2.23 -12.15 -12.93
N PHE A 68 3.03 -11.13 -12.69
CA PHE A 68 3.81 -11.00 -11.46
C PHE A 68 3.85 -9.56 -10.95
N GLN A 69 4.34 -9.38 -9.72
CA GLN A 69 4.44 -8.12 -9.01
C GLN A 69 5.88 -7.59 -9.09
N PRO A 70 6.19 -6.67 -10.00
CA PRO A 70 7.55 -6.15 -10.19
C PRO A 70 8.00 -5.30 -9.00
N MET A 71 9.29 -4.97 -8.94
CA MET A 71 9.85 -4.07 -7.92
C MET A 71 9.25 -2.67 -8.01
N THR A 72 8.88 -2.22 -9.20
CA THR A 72 8.24 -0.93 -9.46
C THR A 72 6.94 -1.13 -10.24
N GLY A 73 5.96 -0.24 -10.04
CA GLY A 73 4.64 -0.36 -10.65
C GLY A 73 3.73 -1.36 -9.94
N ILE A 74 2.55 -1.61 -10.52
CA ILE A 74 1.52 -2.49 -9.94
C ILE A 74 1.73 -3.92 -10.37
N THR A 75 1.69 -4.19 -11.70
CA THR A 75 1.84 -5.53 -12.28
C THR A 75 2.75 -5.52 -13.48
N ALA A 76 3.26 -6.70 -13.86
CA ALA A 76 4.00 -6.93 -15.09
C ALA A 76 3.37 -8.07 -15.89
N GLU A 77 3.24 -7.87 -17.19
CA GLU A 77 2.54 -8.75 -18.11
C GLU A 77 3.30 -8.86 -19.44
N LYS A 78 3.32 -10.06 -20.02
CA LYS A 78 3.73 -10.32 -21.41
C LYS A 78 2.79 -11.36 -22.00
N HIS A 79 1.93 -10.93 -22.91
CA HIS A 79 0.88 -11.78 -23.48
C HIS A 79 1.42 -12.62 -24.63
N ASP A 80 1.32 -13.94 -24.50
CA ASP A 80 1.64 -14.91 -25.55
C ASP A 80 0.34 -15.60 -26.01
N SER A 81 0.19 -15.83 -27.32
CA SER A 81 -0.97 -16.54 -27.85
C SER A 81 -0.85 -18.05 -27.63
N PHE A 82 -1.99 -18.72 -27.44
CA PHE A 82 -2.05 -20.19 -27.43
C PHE A 82 -1.80 -20.85 -28.79
N ILE A 83 -1.63 -20.07 -29.88
CA ILE A 83 -1.48 -20.66 -31.21
C ILE A 83 -0.18 -21.42 -31.36
N ALA A 84 -0.27 -22.63 -31.94
CA ALA A 84 0.86 -23.43 -32.39
C ALA A 84 0.61 -23.93 -33.83
N PRO A 85 1.62 -23.95 -34.72
CA PRO A 85 1.45 -24.46 -36.06
C PRO A 85 1.27 -26.01 -36.04
N ASN A 86 0.29 -26.53 -36.81
CA ASN A 86 0.08 -27.96 -36.91
C ASN A 86 0.93 -28.66 -38.03
N GLY A 87 1.80 -27.89 -38.70
CA GLY A 87 2.64 -28.41 -39.79
C GLY A 87 1.97 -28.49 -41.17
N GLU A 88 0.65 -28.24 -41.25
CA GLU A 88 -0.16 -28.31 -42.48
C GLU A 88 -0.66 -26.92 -42.95
N GLY A 89 -0.04 -25.86 -42.47
CA GLY A 89 -0.46 -24.47 -42.76
C GLY A 89 -1.67 -24.00 -41.96
N GLN A 90 -2.08 -24.74 -40.93
CA GLN A 90 -3.12 -24.39 -39.98
C GLN A 90 -2.53 -24.19 -38.57
N VAL A 91 -3.33 -23.75 -37.62
CA VAL A 91 -2.96 -23.56 -36.21
C VAL A 91 -3.87 -24.40 -35.31
N ILE A 92 -3.31 -24.79 -34.19
CA ILE A 92 -4.03 -25.35 -33.04
C ILE A 92 -3.85 -24.44 -31.83
N MET A 93 -4.67 -24.64 -30.80
CA MET A 93 -4.50 -23.97 -29.50
C MET A 93 -3.81 -24.93 -28.54
N GLU A 94 -2.58 -24.60 -28.13
CA GLU A 94 -1.75 -25.44 -27.28
C GLU A 94 -1.23 -24.63 -26.08
N PHE A 95 -1.08 -25.31 -24.95
CA PHE A 95 -0.44 -24.77 -23.76
C PHE A 95 0.09 -25.92 -22.91
N SER A 96 1.38 -26.04 -22.79
CA SER A 96 2.05 -27.14 -22.10
C SER A 96 2.34 -26.81 -20.62
N GLY A 97 2.59 -27.87 -19.84
CA GLY A 97 3.04 -27.69 -18.45
C GLY A 97 4.39 -26.98 -18.37
N LYS A 98 5.24 -27.07 -19.40
CA LYS A 98 6.48 -26.30 -19.47
C LYS A 98 6.20 -24.81 -19.56
N GLU A 99 5.25 -24.39 -20.38
CA GLU A 99 4.81 -23.01 -20.54
C GLU A 99 4.06 -22.50 -19.30
N LEU A 100 3.30 -23.36 -18.62
CA LEU A 100 2.67 -23.02 -17.33
C LEU A 100 3.72 -22.76 -16.26
N VAL A 101 4.69 -23.67 -16.12
CA VAL A 101 5.67 -23.62 -15.01
C VAL A 101 6.72 -22.54 -15.20
N LYS A 102 7.13 -22.26 -16.45
CA LYS A 102 8.25 -21.35 -16.74
C LYS A 102 7.96 -20.44 -17.93
N GLY A 103 8.10 -19.14 -17.71
CA GLY A 103 8.23 -18.13 -18.76
C GLY A 103 9.65 -17.56 -18.82
N GLU A 104 9.98 -16.94 -19.96
CA GLU A 104 11.29 -16.31 -20.18
C GLU A 104 11.08 -14.85 -20.67
N PRO A 105 10.66 -13.91 -19.80
CA PRO A 105 10.54 -12.52 -20.17
C PRO A 105 11.93 -11.89 -20.36
N ASP A 106 11.99 -10.80 -21.13
CA ASP A 106 13.17 -9.96 -21.20
C ASP A 106 13.33 -9.18 -19.88
N ALA A 107 14.37 -9.50 -19.11
CA ALA A 107 14.67 -8.87 -17.83
C ALA A 107 15.47 -7.57 -17.96
N SER A 108 15.95 -7.20 -19.16
CA SER A 108 16.80 -6.03 -19.35
C SER A 108 16.12 -4.70 -18.99
N SER A 109 14.78 -4.64 -19.12
CA SER A 109 13.98 -3.46 -18.82
C SER A 109 13.51 -3.37 -17.36
N PHE A 110 13.68 -4.43 -16.55
CA PHE A 110 13.27 -4.41 -15.16
C PHE A 110 14.36 -3.84 -14.25
N PRO A 111 13.99 -3.04 -13.21
CA PRO A 111 14.95 -2.57 -12.22
C PRO A 111 15.68 -3.73 -11.54
N SER A 112 17.01 -3.64 -11.45
CA SER A 112 17.84 -4.70 -10.87
C SER A 112 18.73 -4.25 -9.73
N GLY A 113 18.82 -2.92 -9.47
CA GLY A 113 19.68 -2.38 -8.42
C GLY A 113 21.15 -2.82 -8.54
N GLY A 114 21.62 -3.07 -9.76
CA GLY A 114 22.99 -3.52 -10.03
C GLY A 114 23.26 -5.02 -9.84
N ILE A 115 22.26 -5.81 -9.37
CA ILE A 115 22.43 -7.26 -9.14
C ILE A 115 22.59 -8.04 -10.45
N ARG A 116 21.99 -7.56 -11.52
CA ARG A 116 22.04 -8.16 -12.86
C ARG A 116 23.15 -7.48 -13.70
N ALA A 117 23.94 -8.28 -14.40
CA ALA A 117 24.91 -7.73 -15.36
C ALA A 117 24.18 -7.05 -16.54
N THR A 118 24.76 -5.96 -17.07
CA THR A 118 24.12 -5.14 -18.11
C THR A 118 23.80 -5.93 -19.39
N PHE A 119 24.59 -6.96 -19.73
CA PHE A 119 24.38 -7.80 -20.90
C PHE A 119 23.36 -8.94 -20.71
N GLU A 120 22.90 -9.17 -19.48
CA GLU A 120 21.87 -10.18 -19.23
C GLU A 120 20.49 -9.66 -19.65
N ALA A 121 19.85 -10.35 -20.58
CA ALA A 121 18.51 -10.02 -21.03
C ALA A 121 17.47 -11.01 -20.54
N ARG A 122 17.86 -12.25 -20.22
CA ARG A 122 16.93 -13.30 -19.84
C ARG A 122 16.59 -13.24 -18.36
N GLY A 123 15.29 -13.33 -18.05
CA GLY A 123 14.77 -13.63 -16.73
C GLY A 123 13.83 -14.84 -16.77
N TYR A 124 13.37 -15.27 -15.61
CA TYR A 124 12.46 -16.39 -15.50
C TYR A 124 11.26 -16.04 -14.62
N THR A 125 10.08 -16.38 -15.13
CA THR A 125 8.86 -16.44 -14.30
C THR A 125 8.55 -17.89 -13.98
N THR A 126 8.02 -18.15 -12.78
CA THR A 126 7.59 -19.49 -12.38
C THR A 126 6.21 -19.45 -11.75
N TRP A 127 5.35 -20.39 -12.14
CA TRP A 127 3.97 -20.48 -11.64
C TRP A 127 3.92 -20.63 -10.12
N ASP A 128 3.07 -19.83 -9.48
CA ASP A 128 2.69 -19.99 -8.09
C ASP A 128 1.36 -20.75 -7.99
N PRO A 129 1.36 -22.04 -7.65
CA PRO A 129 0.14 -22.82 -7.53
C PRO A 129 -0.69 -22.47 -6.29
N THR A 130 -0.19 -21.64 -5.38
CA THR A 130 -0.90 -21.20 -4.17
C THR A 130 -1.82 -20.01 -4.43
N SER A 131 -1.76 -19.42 -5.62
CA SER A 131 -2.67 -18.39 -6.10
C SER A 131 -3.38 -18.84 -7.38
N TYR A 132 -4.67 -18.49 -7.50
CA TYR A 132 -5.49 -18.96 -8.61
C TYR A 132 -5.22 -18.18 -9.89
N ALA A 133 -5.12 -18.88 -11.01
CA ALA A 133 -5.18 -18.27 -12.33
C ALA A 133 -6.59 -17.71 -12.59
N PHE A 134 -6.68 -16.64 -13.38
CA PHE A 134 -7.93 -15.97 -13.66
C PHE A 134 -7.99 -15.45 -15.10
N VAL A 135 -9.18 -15.19 -15.58
CA VAL A 135 -9.43 -14.61 -16.92
C VAL A 135 -9.81 -13.14 -16.76
N LYS A 136 -9.14 -12.28 -17.51
CA LYS A 136 -9.42 -10.85 -17.60
C LYS A 136 -9.12 -10.37 -19.02
N ASP A 137 -9.96 -9.52 -19.59
CA ASP A 137 -9.76 -8.90 -20.90
C ASP A 137 -9.40 -9.90 -22.03
N GLY A 138 -10.03 -11.09 -22.04
CA GLY A 138 -9.79 -12.13 -23.05
C GLY A 138 -8.42 -12.83 -22.96
N THR A 139 -7.75 -12.74 -21.84
CA THR A 139 -6.45 -13.36 -21.55
C THR A 139 -6.50 -14.18 -20.27
N LEU A 140 -5.79 -15.30 -20.25
CA LEU A 140 -5.55 -16.10 -19.04
C LEU A 140 -4.36 -15.53 -18.28
N TYR A 141 -4.57 -15.09 -17.04
CA TYR A 141 -3.55 -14.57 -16.14
C TYR A 141 -3.10 -15.66 -15.18
N ILE A 142 -1.80 -15.90 -15.15
CA ILE A 142 -1.18 -16.95 -14.33
C ILE A 142 -0.29 -16.26 -13.30
N PRO A 143 -0.64 -16.30 -11.99
CA PRO A 143 0.21 -15.73 -10.94
C PRO A 143 1.57 -16.42 -10.90
N THR A 144 2.65 -15.62 -10.90
CA THR A 144 4.03 -16.10 -10.97
C THR A 144 4.95 -15.33 -10.05
N ALA A 145 6.08 -15.94 -9.73
CA ALA A 145 7.27 -15.29 -9.21
C ALA A 145 8.24 -14.95 -10.34
N PHE A 146 9.15 -13.99 -10.14
CA PHE A 146 10.12 -13.55 -11.15
C PHE A 146 11.53 -13.48 -10.58
N CYS A 147 12.51 -14.00 -11.32
CA CYS A 147 13.91 -13.90 -10.97
C CYS A 147 14.80 -13.61 -12.20
N SER A 148 16.04 -13.16 -11.92
CA SER A 148 17.08 -12.94 -12.92
C SER A 148 17.54 -14.26 -13.57
N TYR A 149 18.40 -14.15 -14.57
CA TYR A 149 19.07 -15.31 -15.20
C TYR A 149 19.88 -16.15 -14.20
N THR A 150 20.51 -15.52 -13.24
CA THR A 150 21.34 -16.13 -12.20
C THR A 150 20.54 -16.57 -10.95
N GLY A 151 19.24 -16.26 -10.92
CA GLY A 151 18.30 -16.74 -9.90
C GLY A 151 17.98 -15.78 -8.77
N GLU A 152 18.54 -14.58 -8.79
CA GLU A 152 18.22 -13.54 -7.82
C GLU A 152 16.77 -13.05 -8.03
N VAL A 153 16.09 -12.86 -6.91
CA VAL A 153 14.68 -12.48 -6.91
C VAL A 153 14.51 -10.98 -7.18
N LEU A 154 13.75 -10.66 -8.23
CA LEU A 154 13.47 -9.31 -8.70
C LEU A 154 11.99 -8.95 -8.66
N ASP A 155 11.21 -9.61 -7.80
CA ASP A 155 9.80 -9.34 -7.56
C ASP A 155 9.49 -9.06 -6.09
N LYS A 156 8.25 -8.73 -5.79
CA LYS A 156 7.75 -8.51 -4.43
C LYS A 156 7.12 -9.77 -3.83
N LYS A 157 6.68 -10.71 -4.64
CA LYS A 157 5.94 -11.90 -4.23
C LYS A 157 6.84 -12.97 -3.61
N THR A 158 8.02 -13.22 -4.16
CA THR A 158 8.90 -14.28 -3.68
C THR A 158 9.34 -14.09 -2.21
N PRO A 159 9.78 -12.90 -1.77
CA PRO A 159 10.05 -12.66 -0.36
C PRO A 159 8.81 -12.88 0.52
N LEU A 160 7.62 -12.53 0.05
CA LEU A 160 6.37 -12.78 0.76
C LEU A 160 6.13 -14.28 0.98
N LEU A 161 6.22 -15.09 -0.07
CA LEU A 161 6.04 -16.55 0.02
C LEU A 161 7.07 -17.18 0.97
N ARG A 162 8.35 -16.78 0.87
CA ARG A 162 9.42 -17.23 1.77
C ARG A 162 9.11 -16.88 3.22
N SER A 163 8.63 -15.65 3.49
CA SER A 163 8.29 -15.20 4.83
C SER A 163 7.10 -15.94 5.43
N MET A 164 6.08 -16.24 4.62
CA MET A 164 4.92 -17.02 5.04
C MET A 164 5.33 -18.44 5.43
N GLU A 165 6.25 -19.06 4.70
CA GLU A 165 6.76 -20.40 5.06
C GLU A 165 7.68 -20.35 6.30
N ARG A 166 8.43 -19.26 6.47
CA ARG A 166 9.29 -19.09 7.65
C ARG A 166 8.47 -18.92 8.92
N ILE A 167 7.47 -18.06 8.95
CA ILE A 167 6.60 -17.88 10.12
C ILE A 167 5.78 -19.15 10.40
N ASN A 168 5.32 -19.85 9.36
CA ASN A 168 4.70 -21.17 9.51
C ASN A 168 5.59 -22.13 10.27
N THR A 169 6.84 -22.28 9.86
CA THR A 169 7.81 -23.20 10.48
C THR A 169 8.02 -22.88 11.96
N GLU A 170 8.24 -21.62 12.31
CA GLU A 170 8.54 -21.25 13.69
C GLU A 170 7.30 -21.27 14.59
N ALA A 171 6.15 -20.83 14.08
CA ALA A 171 4.90 -20.87 14.84
C ALA A 171 4.44 -22.31 15.13
N VAL A 172 4.60 -23.24 14.17
CA VAL A 172 4.27 -24.65 14.38
C VAL A 172 5.16 -25.28 15.46
N LYS A 173 6.47 -24.96 15.50
CA LYS A 173 7.36 -25.42 16.57
C LYS A 173 6.89 -24.97 17.95
N ILE A 174 6.53 -23.69 18.10
CA ILE A 174 5.99 -23.15 19.34
C ILE A 174 4.69 -23.86 19.72
N LEU A 175 3.76 -24.06 18.78
CA LEU A 175 2.49 -24.72 19.06
C LEU A 175 2.66 -26.19 19.47
N HIS A 176 3.63 -26.88 18.91
CA HIS A 176 3.97 -28.25 19.34
C HIS A 176 4.56 -28.28 20.76
N LEU A 177 5.39 -27.30 21.16
CA LEU A 177 5.82 -27.15 22.56
C LEU A 177 4.63 -26.96 23.52
N LEU A 178 3.57 -26.28 23.05
CA LEU A 178 2.33 -26.08 23.79
C LEU A 178 1.38 -27.30 23.75
N GLY A 179 1.81 -28.43 23.19
CA GLY A 179 1.05 -29.68 23.12
C GLY A 179 0.01 -29.72 21.98
N LYS A 180 0.04 -28.79 21.03
CA LYS A 180 -0.89 -28.73 19.87
C LYS A 180 -0.33 -29.48 18.65
N GLU A 181 -0.05 -30.77 18.79
CA GLU A 181 0.54 -31.62 17.73
C GLU A 181 -0.37 -31.76 16.48
N ASN A 182 -1.66 -31.50 16.60
CA ASN A 182 -2.60 -31.53 15.49
C ASN A 182 -2.51 -30.29 14.56
N VAL A 183 -1.78 -29.26 14.94
CA VAL A 183 -1.50 -28.10 14.09
C VAL A 183 -0.32 -28.46 13.18
N THR A 184 -0.60 -28.54 11.89
CA THR A 184 0.39 -28.89 10.86
C THR A 184 0.80 -27.71 10.00
N ARG A 185 0.03 -26.62 10.04
CA ARG A 185 0.30 -25.39 9.29
C ARG A 185 -0.24 -24.17 10.01
N VAL A 186 0.54 -23.09 9.94
CA VAL A 186 0.16 -21.73 10.34
C VAL A 186 0.26 -20.84 9.12
N THR A 187 -0.71 -19.94 8.96
CA THR A 187 -0.78 -19.03 7.81
C THR A 187 -1.07 -17.62 8.31
N THR A 188 -0.39 -16.63 7.76
CA THR A 188 -0.76 -15.24 7.97
C THR A 188 -1.92 -14.84 7.06
N THR A 189 -2.78 -13.98 7.56
CA THR A 189 -3.94 -13.46 6.86
C THR A 189 -3.89 -11.94 6.85
N VAL A 190 -4.44 -11.34 5.78
CA VAL A 190 -4.52 -9.88 5.68
C VAL A 190 -5.80 -9.44 4.96
N GLY A 191 -6.35 -8.31 5.40
CA GLY A 191 -7.43 -7.59 4.73
C GLY A 191 -7.00 -6.13 4.55
N PRO A 192 -6.57 -5.71 3.35
CA PRO A 192 -6.20 -4.32 3.09
C PRO A 192 -7.44 -3.49 2.77
N GLU A 193 -7.63 -2.38 3.48
CA GLU A 193 -8.67 -1.38 3.22
C GLU A 193 -8.12 -0.34 2.25
N GLN A 194 -8.69 -0.25 1.04
CA GLN A 194 -8.17 0.60 -0.04
C GLN A 194 -8.89 1.93 -0.09
N GLU A 195 -8.22 3.00 0.30
CA GLU A 195 -8.70 4.37 0.07
C GLU A 195 -8.28 4.88 -1.31
N TYR A 196 -9.08 5.78 -1.90
CA TYR A 196 -8.84 6.34 -3.22
C TYR A 196 -9.67 7.61 -3.46
N PHE A 197 -9.24 8.44 -4.43
CA PHE A 197 -10.04 9.58 -4.91
C PHE A 197 -10.66 9.26 -6.26
N LEU A 198 -11.86 9.80 -6.50
CA LEU A 198 -12.50 9.81 -7.81
C LEU A 198 -12.70 11.26 -8.25
N ILE A 199 -12.19 11.58 -9.43
CA ILE A 199 -12.36 12.91 -10.04
C ILE A 199 -12.92 12.79 -11.44
N ASP A 200 -13.48 13.88 -11.94
CA ASP A 200 -13.98 13.95 -13.31
C ASP A 200 -12.83 13.84 -14.32
N LYS A 201 -13.04 13.02 -15.36
CA LYS A 201 -12.01 12.78 -16.36
C LYS A 201 -11.69 14.04 -17.19
N ASP A 202 -12.68 14.87 -17.49
CA ASP A 202 -12.46 16.08 -18.29
C ASP A 202 -11.59 17.10 -17.51
N ALA A 203 -11.73 17.17 -16.19
CA ALA A 203 -10.87 17.99 -15.34
C ALA A 203 -9.47 17.40 -15.19
N TYR A 204 -9.35 16.07 -15.08
CA TYR A 204 -8.05 15.37 -15.03
C TYR A 204 -7.25 15.56 -16.30
N ASP A 205 -7.87 15.44 -17.49
CA ASP A 205 -7.20 15.55 -18.80
C ASP A 205 -6.59 16.95 -19.05
N GLN A 206 -7.01 17.95 -18.27
CA GLN A 206 -6.49 19.32 -18.33
C GLN A 206 -5.31 19.56 -17.35
N ARG A 207 -4.86 18.53 -16.59
CA ARG A 207 -3.85 18.69 -15.56
C ARG A 207 -2.68 17.73 -15.75
N GLU A 208 -1.60 18.24 -16.32
CA GLU A 208 -0.37 17.48 -16.55
C GLU A 208 0.23 16.90 -15.28
N ASP A 209 0.14 17.62 -14.17
CA ASP A 209 0.62 17.14 -12.87
C ASP A 209 -0.13 15.88 -12.40
N LEU A 210 -1.44 15.83 -12.55
CA LEU A 210 -2.21 14.62 -12.23
C LEU A 210 -1.88 13.46 -13.18
N ILE A 211 -1.66 13.75 -14.47
CA ILE A 211 -1.35 12.75 -15.49
C ILE A 211 0.03 12.13 -15.25
N TYR A 212 1.06 12.95 -14.99
CA TYR A 212 2.44 12.46 -14.88
C TYR A 212 2.83 12.02 -13.48
N THR A 213 2.22 12.63 -12.44
CA THR A 213 2.67 12.41 -11.04
C THR A 213 1.59 11.86 -10.11
N GLY A 214 0.31 11.88 -10.54
CA GLY A 214 -0.82 11.45 -9.71
C GLY A 214 -1.23 12.45 -8.62
N ARG A 215 -0.55 13.61 -8.52
CA ARG A 215 -0.87 14.65 -7.54
C ARG A 215 -0.80 16.05 -8.13
N THR A 216 -1.52 16.98 -7.53
CA THR A 216 -1.46 18.39 -7.91
C THR A 216 -0.16 19.05 -7.41
N LEU A 217 0.60 19.64 -8.33
CA LEU A 217 1.83 20.39 -8.01
C LEU A 217 1.53 21.88 -7.71
N PHE A 218 0.45 22.40 -8.26
CA PHE A 218 -0.15 23.70 -7.94
C PHE A 218 -1.64 23.51 -7.61
N GLY A 219 -2.19 24.36 -6.77
CA GLY A 219 -3.61 24.39 -6.45
C GLY A 219 -3.90 25.08 -5.13
N ALA A 220 -4.55 26.25 -5.21
CA ALA A 220 -5.05 26.98 -4.07
C ALA A 220 -6.22 26.22 -3.41
N LYS A 221 -6.40 26.41 -2.10
CA LYS A 221 -7.52 25.82 -1.36
C LYS A 221 -8.86 26.30 -1.91
N ALA A 222 -9.79 25.38 -2.11
CA ALA A 222 -11.17 25.74 -2.37
C ALA A 222 -11.81 26.44 -1.16
N PRO A 223 -12.85 27.28 -1.36
CA PRO A 223 -13.59 27.91 -0.26
C PRO A 223 -14.19 26.91 0.74
N LYS A 224 -14.49 25.71 0.29
CA LYS A 224 -14.93 24.58 1.09
C LYS A 224 -13.95 23.41 0.91
N GLY A 225 -13.54 22.80 2.02
CA GLY A 225 -12.78 21.56 2.08
C GLY A 225 -13.59 20.48 2.79
N GLN A 226 -13.05 19.98 3.90
CA GLN A 226 -13.65 18.93 4.74
C GLN A 226 -14.17 19.43 6.10
N GLU A 227 -14.30 20.77 6.29
CA GLU A 227 -14.56 21.41 7.57
C GLU A 227 -15.90 21.02 8.21
N LEU A 228 -16.87 20.58 7.41
CA LEU A 228 -18.20 20.21 7.92
C LEU A 228 -18.37 18.72 8.16
N ASP A 229 -17.37 17.88 7.85
CA ASP A 229 -17.41 16.42 7.93
C ASP A 229 -18.62 15.79 7.18
N ASP A 230 -19.16 16.53 6.22
CA ASP A 230 -20.42 16.21 5.54
C ASP A 230 -20.26 15.21 4.38
N HIS A 231 -19.02 14.86 4.00
CA HIS A 231 -18.76 13.85 3.00
C HIS A 231 -18.72 12.44 3.61
N TYR A 232 -18.02 12.22 4.71
CA TYR A 232 -17.89 10.91 5.34
C TYR A 232 -19.25 10.31 5.73
N PHE A 233 -20.13 11.09 6.35
CA PHE A 233 -21.49 10.68 6.73
C PHE A 233 -22.54 10.96 5.65
N GLY A 234 -22.13 11.49 4.49
CA GLY A 234 -23.01 11.81 3.38
C GLY A 234 -23.47 10.57 2.60
N ALA A 235 -24.55 10.72 1.86
CA ALA A 235 -24.96 9.71 0.90
C ALA A 235 -23.95 9.62 -0.26
N ILE A 236 -23.69 8.40 -0.75
CA ILE A 236 -22.87 8.18 -1.93
C ILE A 236 -23.57 8.82 -3.13
N LYS A 237 -22.90 9.72 -3.83
CA LYS A 237 -23.45 10.41 -5.02
C LYS A 237 -23.77 9.40 -6.13
N THR A 238 -24.78 9.67 -6.93
CA THR A 238 -25.33 8.75 -7.94
C THR A 238 -24.29 8.20 -8.91
N ARG A 239 -23.41 9.06 -9.46
CA ARG A 239 -22.34 8.67 -10.39
C ARG A 239 -21.31 7.75 -9.72
N VAL A 240 -20.93 8.09 -8.49
CA VAL A 240 -20.03 7.28 -7.66
C VAL A 240 -20.64 5.93 -7.31
N ALA A 241 -21.94 5.91 -6.95
CA ALA A 241 -22.66 4.66 -6.65
C ALA A 241 -22.72 3.72 -7.85
N ALA A 242 -22.88 4.26 -9.07
CA ALA A 242 -22.84 3.48 -10.30
C ALA A 242 -21.44 2.86 -10.54
N TYR A 243 -20.39 3.66 -10.39
CA TYR A 243 -19.00 3.19 -10.45
C TYR A 243 -18.74 2.09 -9.42
N MET A 244 -19.07 2.34 -8.14
CA MET A 244 -18.84 1.36 -7.06
C MET A 244 -19.60 0.06 -7.27
N LYS A 245 -20.81 0.11 -7.88
CA LYS A 245 -21.57 -1.09 -8.21
C LYS A 245 -20.87 -1.93 -9.28
N ASP A 246 -20.42 -1.30 -10.35
CA ASP A 246 -19.75 -2.01 -11.43
C ASP A 246 -18.38 -2.53 -10.98
N LEU A 247 -17.67 -1.79 -10.12
CA LEU A 247 -16.43 -2.21 -9.48
C LEU A 247 -16.65 -3.49 -8.65
N ASP A 248 -17.67 -3.51 -7.77
CA ASP A 248 -18.00 -4.70 -6.98
C ASP A 248 -18.26 -5.92 -7.88
N GLU A 249 -19.02 -5.77 -8.96
CA GLU A 249 -19.35 -6.86 -9.88
C GLU A 249 -18.09 -7.43 -10.57
N GLU A 250 -17.16 -6.56 -11.02
CA GLU A 250 -15.90 -7.00 -11.63
C GLU A 250 -14.99 -7.70 -10.60
N LEU A 251 -14.87 -7.15 -9.39
CA LEU A 251 -14.06 -7.76 -8.33
C LEU A 251 -14.62 -9.11 -7.88
N TRP A 252 -15.95 -9.25 -7.74
CA TRP A 252 -16.58 -10.51 -7.39
C TRP A 252 -16.36 -11.60 -8.46
N LYS A 253 -16.43 -11.25 -9.75
CA LYS A 253 -16.09 -12.21 -10.84
C LYS A 253 -14.66 -12.73 -10.70
N LEU A 254 -13.73 -11.89 -10.27
CA LEU A 254 -12.34 -12.25 -10.00
C LEU A 254 -12.11 -12.93 -8.63
N GLY A 255 -13.18 -13.25 -7.89
CA GLY A 255 -13.10 -13.93 -6.60
C GLY A 255 -12.63 -13.04 -5.45
N ILE A 256 -12.57 -11.72 -5.64
CA ILE A 256 -12.18 -10.76 -4.61
C ILE A 256 -13.40 -10.48 -3.72
N LEU A 257 -13.22 -10.66 -2.41
CA LEU A 257 -14.28 -10.52 -1.42
C LEU A 257 -14.54 -9.04 -1.04
N ALA A 258 -14.72 -8.15 -2.03
CA ALA A 258 -15.09 -6.77 -1.81
C ALA A 258 -16.42 -6.70 -1.03
N LYS A 259 -16.43 -6.10 0.15
CA LYS A 259 -17.56 -6.14 1.09
C LYS A 259 -18.08 -4.77 1.47
N THR A 260 -17.20 -3.87 1.86
CA THR A 260 -17.58 -2.55 2.39
C THR A 260 -17.12 -1.46 1.43
N LYS A 261 -17.97 -0.47 1.22
CA LYS A 261 -17.68 0.73 0.47
C LYS A 261 -18.38 1.92 1.13
N HIS A 262 -17.68 3.03 1.23
CA HIS A 262 -18.23 4.28 1.78
C HIS A 262 -17.41 5.49 1.31
N ASN A 263 -17.91 6.67 1.66
CA ASN A 263 -17.16 7.92 1.50
C ASN A 263 -16.12 8.05 2.62
N GLU A 264 -14.97 8.62 2.27
CA GLU A 264 -13.96 9.05 3.23
C GLU A 264 -14.09 10.53 3.59
N VAL A 265 -13.20 11.03 4.47
CA VAL A 265 -13.33 12.38 5.06
C VAL A 265 -13.12 13.47 4.01
N ALA A 266 -12.12 13.34 3.13
CA ALA A 266 -11.88 14.35 2.10
C ALA A 266 -12.95 14.31 0.99
N PRO A 267 -13.35 15.46 0.44
CA PRO A 267 -14.24 15.48 -0.71
C PRO A 267 -13.71 14.61 -1.85
N SER A 268 -14.58 13.87 -2.53
CA SER A 268 -14.26 12.91 -3.60
C SER A 268 -13.37 11.73 -3.18
N GLN A 269 -13.14 11.53 -1.89
CA GLN A 269 -12.42 10.38 -1.35
C GLN A 269 -13.39 9.26 -0.93
N HIS A 270 -12.98 8.01 -1.18
CA HIS A 270 -13.79 6.81 -0.92
C HIS A 270 -12.89 5.68 -0.43
N GLU A 271 -13.50 4.65 0.16
CA GLU A 271 -12.82 3.44 0.60
C GLU A 271 -13.55 2.18 0.12
N LEU A 272 -12.76 1.14 -0.16
CA LEU A 272 -13.21 -0.23 -0.38
C LEU A 272 -12.47 -1.14 0.59
N ALA A 273 -13.21 -1.92 1.38
CA ALA A 273 -12.66 -2.90 2.31
C ALA A 273 -13.09 -4.32 1.93
N PRO A 274 -12.15 -5.25 1.66
CA PRO A 274 -12.44 -6.65 1.43
C PRO A 274 -12.51 -7.45 2.73
N ILE A 275 -13.10 -8.63 2.67
CA ILE A 275 -12.89 -9.65 3.71
C ILE A 275 -11.45 -10.16 3.58
N PHE A 276 -10.76 -10.38 4.70
CA PHE A 276 -9.41 -10.91 4.74
C PHE A 276 -9.29 -12.32 4.12
N THR A 277 -8.11 -12.62 3.60
CA THR A 277 -7.72 -13.95 3.13
C THR A 277 -6.24 -14.20 3.43
N THR A 278 -5.67 -15.32 2.97
CA THR A 278 -4.24 -15.60 3.13
C THR A 278 -3.41 -14.46 2.51
N THR A 279 -2.32 -14.10 3.14
CA THR A 279 -1.54 -12.91 2.76
C THR A 279 -1.10 -12.90 1.30
N ASN A 280 -0.74 -14.08 0.74
CA ASN A 280 -0.40 -14.21 -0.68
C ASN A 280 -1.57 -13.85 -1.59
N ILE A 281 -2.74 -14.46 -1.38
CA ILE A 281 -3.94 -14.20 -2.18
C ILE A 281 -4.42 -12.75 -2.00
N ALA A 282 -4.40 -12.24 -0.76
CA ALA A 282 -4.79 -10.86 -0.49
C ALA A 282 -3.91 -9.85 -1.22
N THR A 283 -2.60 -10.15 -1.35
CA THR A 283 -1.67 -9.30 -2.07
C THR A 283 -1.97 -9.29 -3.57
N ASP A 284 -2.17 -10.43 -4.19
CA ASP A 284 -2.59 -10.53 -5.60
C ASP A 284 -3.94 -9.81 -5.82
N HIS A 285 -4.91 -10.03 -4.92
CA HIS A 285 -6.21 -9.38 -4.99
C HIS A 285 -6.13 -7.85 -4.86
N ASN A 286 -5.23 -7.33 -4.03
CA ASN A 286 -5.05 -5.89 -3.90
C ASN A 286 -4.46 -5.25 -5.16
N GLU A 287 -3.47 -5.89 -5.80
CA GLU A 287 -2.92 -5.42 -7.07
C GLU A 287 -4.00 -5.40 -8.17
N LEU A 288 -4.79 -6.48 -8.27
CA LEU A 288 -5.94 -6.52 -9.18
C LEU A 288 -6.98 -5.46 -8.86
N THR A 289 -7.28 -5.24 -7.58
CA THR A 289 -8.23 -4.21 -7.15
C THR A 289 -7.79 -2.83 -7.63
N MET A 290 -6.51 -2.47 -7.44
CA MET A 290 -5.96 -1.20 -7.89
C MET A 290 -6.04 -1.02 -9.41
N GLU A 291 -5.80 -2.06 -10.18
CA GLU A 291 -5.93 -2.02 -11.64
C GLU A 291 -7.39 -1.88 -12.07
N VAL A 292 -8.29 -2.71 -11.52
CA VAL A 292 -9.70 -2.74 -11.87
C VAL A 292 -10.39 -1.43 -11.48
N MET A 293 -10.04 -0.81 -10.34
CA MET A 293 -10.53 0.51 -9.94
C MET A 293 -10.30 1.56 -11.02
N LYS A 294 -9.09 1.62 -11.60
CA LYS A 294 -8.75 2.56 -12.67
C LYS A 294 -9.56 2.29 -13.93
N LYS A 295 -9.61 1.04 -14.38
CA LYS A 295 -10.35 0.64 -15.60
C LYS A 295 -11.86 0.88 -15.49
N VAL A 296 -12.46 0.60 -14.34
CA VAL A 296 -13.89 0.86 -14.14
C VAL A 296 -14.17 2.35 -14.06
N ALA A 297 -13.30 3.16 -13.45
CA ALA A 297 -13.44 4.60 -13.38
C ALA A 297 -13.55 5.23 -14.80
N GLU A 298 -12.70 4.81 -15.73
CA GLU A 298 -12.72 5.27 -17.11
C GLU A 298 -14.06 5.01 -17.80
N ARG A 299 -14.71 3.86 -17.54
CA ARG A 299 -16.04 3.53 -18.10
C ARG A 299 -17.13 4.50 -17.64
N HIS A 300 -16.94 5.15 -16.48
CA HIS A 300 -17.86 6.12 -15.89
C HIS A 300 -17.44 7.59 -16.15
N GLY A 301 -16.45 7.83 -17.01
CA GLY A 301 -15.89 9.15 -17.25
C GLY A 301 -15.23 9.75 -16.01
N LEU A 302 -14.69 8.89 -15.15
CA LEU A 302 -13.98 9.22 -13.92
C LEU A 302 -12.53 8.78 -14.02
N VAL A 303 -11.67 9.32 -13.14
CA VAL A 303 -10.31 8.84 -12.91
C VAL A 303 -10.16 8.47 -11.44
N CYS A 304 -9.65 7.28 -11.18
CA CYS A 304 -9.31 6.80 -9.85
C CYS A 304 -7.85 7.16 -9.53
N LEU A 305 -7.65 8.04 -8.55
CA LEU A 305 -6.33 8.41 -8.06
C LEU A 305 -5.98 7.56 -6.84
N LEU A 306 -4.87 6.84 -6.95
CA LEU A 306 -4.32 6.00 -5.87
C LEU A 306 -3.09 6.65 -5.20
N HIS A 307 -2.70 7.87 -5.62
CA HIS A 307 -1.64 8.61 -4.94
C HIS A 307 -2.03 8.92 -3.51
N GLU A 308 -1.07 8.88 -2.57
CA GLU A 308 -1.29 9.06 -1.14
C GLU A 308 -1.77 10.47 -0.78
N LYS A 309 -1.37 11.48 -1.55
CA LYS A 309 -1.71 12.88 -1.32
C LYS A 309 -1.95 13.63 -2.63
N PRO A 310 -3.06 13.34 -3.35
CA PRO A 310 -3.33 14.01 -4.62
C PRO A 310 -3.59 15.50 -4.45
N PHE A 311 -4.15 15.90 -3.31
CA PHE A 311 -4.55 17.27 -3.02
C PHE A 311 -3.97 17.74 -1.68
N ALA A 312 -3.32 18.90 -1.67
CA ALA A 312 -2.83 19.51 -0.45
C ALA A 312 -3.97 20.06 0.40
N GLY A 313 -3.82 20.03 1.73
CA GLY A 313 -4.76 20.65 2.66
C GLY A 313 -6.03 19.86 2.99
N VAL A 314 -6.22 18.67 2.40
CA VAL A 314 -7.26 17.70 2.75
C VAL A 314 -6.63 16.36 3.13
N ASN A 315 -7.39 15.40 3.67
CA ASN A 315 -6.87 14.07 4.00
C ASN A 315 -6.24 13.40 2.77
N GLY A 316 -5.22 12.60 3.00
CA GLY A 316 -4.64 11.71 2.02
C GLY A 316 -5.22 10.31 2.10
N SER A 317 -4.83 9.44 1.16
CA SER A 317 -5.31 8.06 1.06
C SER A 317 -4.25 7.07 1.55
N GLY A 318 -4.67 6.18 2.40
CA GLY A 318 -3.89 5.06 2.91
C GLY A 318 -4.46 3.72 2.49
N LYS A 319 -3.89 2.69 3.12
CA LYS A 319 -4.30 1.30 2.96
C LYS A 319 -4.08 0.60 4.30
N HIS A 320 -5.16 0.47 5.07
CA HIS A 320 -5.05 -0.17 6.38
C HIS A 320 -4.82 -1.68 6.21
N ASN A 321 -3.67 -2.16 6.64
CA ASN A 321 -3.25 -3.55 6.49
C ASN A 321 -3.61 -4.33 7.76
N ASN A 322 -4.75 -5.00 7.74
CA ASN A 322 -5.27 -5.80 8.86
C ASN A 322 -4.61 -7.20 8.86
N TRP A 323 -3.55 -7.38 9.64
CA TRP A 323 -2.74 -8.59 9.68
C TRP A 323 -3.04 -9.45 10.90
N SER A 324 -3.09 -10.78 10.69
CA SER A 324 -3.26 -11.77 11.77
C SER A 324 -2.59 -13.11 11.40
N ILE A 325 -2.60 -14.05 12.36
CA ILE A 325 -1.99 -15.37 12.23
C ILE A 325 -3.03 -16.43 12.61
N SER A 326 -3.22 -17.43 11.75
CA SER A 326 -4.19 -18.51 11.98
C SER A 326 -3.62 -19.90 11.68
N THR A 327 -4.12 -20.90 12.41
CA THR A 327 -3.76 -22.30 12.22
C THR A 327 -4.63 -22.97 11.14
N ASN A 328 -4.17 -24.11 10.63
CA ASN A 328 -4.98 -24.98 9.75
C ASN A 328 -6.22 -25.58 10.44
N THR A 329 -6.32 -25.47 11.77
CA THR A 329 -7.50 -25.88 12.55
C THR A 329 -8.51 -24.76 12.74
N GLY A 330 -8.23 -23.55 12.19
CA GLY A 330 -9.13 -22.40 12.25
C GLY A 330 -8.98 -21.53 13.50
N GLU A 331 -7.96 -21.77 14.33
CA GLU A 331 -7.67 -20.96 15.49
C GLU A 331 -6.87 -19.71 15.11
N ASN A 332 -7.29 -18.54 15.57
CA ASN A 332 -6.53 -17.29 15.45
C ASN A 332 -5.60 -17.16 16.67
N LEU A 333 -4.30 -17.04 16.42
CA LEU A 333 -3.28 -17.01 17.48
C LEU A 333 -3.19 -15.66 18.20
N LEU A 334 -3.81 -14.63 17.64
CA LEU A 334 -3.95 -13.29 18.24
C LEU A 334 -5.34 -13.08 18.86
N GLU A 335 -6.14 -14.13 19.06
CA GLU A 335 -7.41 -14.06 19.77
C GLU A 335 -7.18 -14.15 21.29
N PRO A 336 -7.42 -13.06 22.06
CA PRO A 336 -7.20 -13.06 23.51
C PRO A 336 -8.13 -14.00 24.27
N GLY A 337 -9.33 -14.26 23.71
CA GLY A 337 -10.35 -15.05 24.38
C GLY A 337 -11.07 -14.25 25.46
N LYS A 338 -11.73 -14.99 26.39
CA LYS A 338 -12.48 -14.38 27.50
C LYS A 338 -11.64 -14.08 28.73
N THR A 339 -10.50 -14.77 28.86
CA THR A 339 -9.58 -14.70 30.01
C THR A 339 -8.16 -14.59 29.47
N PRO A 340 -7.78 -13.40 28.92
CA PRO A 340 -6.47 -13.20 28.30
C PRO A 340 -5.31 -13.41 29.29
N GLU A 341 -5.56 -13.23 30.60
CA GLU A 341 -4.61 -13.46 31.68
C GLU A 341 -4.24 -14.94 31.85
N ASN A 342 -5.08 -15.86 31.39
CA ASN A 342 -4.85 -17.30 31.43
C ASN A 342 -4.47 -17.88 30.07
N ASN A 343 -4.51 -17.09 29.00
CA ASN A 343 -4.18 -17.53 27.65
C ASN A 343 -2.69 -17.33 27.34
N LEU A 344 -1.84 -18.23 27.86
CA LEU A 344 -0.40 -18.15 27.69
C LEU A 344 0.04 -18.19 26.23
N GLN A 345 -0.67 -18.93 25.37
CA GLN A 345 -0.40 -18.93 23.93
C GLN A 345 -0.59 -17.52 23.33
N PHE A 346 -1.73 -16.89 23.60
CA PHE A 346 -2.00 -15.52 23.13
C PHE A 346 -0.92 -14.55 23.63
N GLN A 347 -0.60 -14.61 24.94
CA GLN A 347 0.43 -13.74 25.53
C GLN A 347 1.81 -13.94 24.88
N LEU A 348 2.18 -15.17 24.54
CA LEU A 348 3.44 -15.47 23.88
C LEU A 348 3.50 -14.90 22.46
N PHE A 349 2.43 -15.08 21.67
CA PHE A 349 2.37 -14.51 20.31
C PHE A 349 2.27 -12.97 20.35
N LEU A 350 1.55 -12.39 21.31
CA LEU A 350 1.51 -10.95 21.52
C LEU A 350 2.91 -10.40 21.87
N ALA A 351 3.62 -11.05 22.77
CA ALA A 351 4.98 -10.68 23.16
C ALA A 351 5.94 -10.74 21.95
N ALA A 352 5.82 -11.77 21.09
CA ALA A 352 6.61 -11.87 19.88
C ALA A 352 6.37 -10.68 18.93
N VAL A 353 5.12 -10.25 18.76
CA VAL A 353 4.79 -9.08 17.92
C VAL A 353 5.31 -7.79 18.55
N VAL A 354 5.16 -7.60 19.87
CA VAL A 354 5.66 -6.42 20.58
C VAL A 354 7.18 -6.29 20.45
N LYS A 355 7.91 -7.39 20.69
CA LYS A 355 9.37 -7.43 20.56
C LYS A 355 9.78 -7.14 19.12
N ALA A 356 9.20 -7.82 18.12
CA ALA A 356 9.50 -7.66 16.72
C ALA A 356 9.32 -6.22 16.25
N VAL A 357 8.20 -5.59 16.60
CA VAL A 357 7.90 -4.20 16.19
C VAL A 357 8.84 -3.21 16.87
N HIS A 358 9.25 -3.45 18.12
CA HIS A 358 10.19 -2.57 18.81
C HIS A 358 11.61 -2.68 18.25
N GLU A 359 12.12 -3.90 18.06
CA GLU A 359 13.49 -4.12 17.58
C GLU A 359 13.70 -3.71 16.11
N TYR A 360 12.65 -3.91 15.29
CA TYR A 360 12.69 -3.66 13.84
C TYR A 360 11.73 -2.54 13.40
N GLN A 361 11.49 -1.53 14.26
CA GLN A 361 10.65 -0.38 13.92
C GLN A 361 11.11 0.35 12.66
N ASP A 362 12.42 0.41 12.41
CA ASP A 362 13.03 0.94 11.20
C ASP A 362 12.59 0.18 9.94
N LEU A 363 12.58 -1.15 9.97
CA LEU A 363 12.08 -1.96 8.84
C LEU A 363 10.59 -1.71 8.57
N LEU A 364 9.74 -1.68 9.60
CA LEU A 364 8.33 -1.35 9.41
C LEU A 364 8.15 0.05 8.81
N ARG A 365 8.94 1.04 9.26
CA ARG A 365 8.90 2.39 8.69
C ARG A 365 9.34 2.40 7.23
N ILE A 366 10.38 1.63 6.87
CA ILE A 366 10.87 1.50 5.49
C ILE A 366 9.76 0.96 4.57
N THR A 367 8.95 0.01 5.04
CA THR A 367 7.89 -0.60 4.22
C THR A 367 6.83 0.38 3.74
N VAL A 368 6.71 1.51 4.40
CA VAL A 368 5.71 2.55 4.11
C VAL A 368 6.35 3.85 3.61
N ALA A 369 7.66 3.85 3.43
CA ALA A 369 8.40 4.99 2.90
C ALA A 369 8.28 5.04 1.37
N SER A 370 7.83 6.18 0.86
CA SER A 370 7.80 6.48 -0.58
C SER A 370 7.66 7.99 -0.78
N ALA A 371 7.99 8.48 -1.96
CA ALA A 371 7.80 9.89 -2.27
C ALA A 371 6.34 10.34 -2.05
N GLY A 372 5.36 9.53 -2.46
CA GLY A 372 3.94 9.82 -2.25
C GLY A 372 3.53 9.80 -0.78
N ASN A 373 3.93 8.78 -0.04
CA ASN A 373 3.54 8.61 1.37
C ASN A 373 4.25 9.59 2.31
N ASP A 374 5.42 10.11 1.94
CA ASP A 374 6.10 11.18 2.66
C ASP A 374 5.30 12.48 2.70
N HIS A 375 4.39 12.70 1.74
CA HIS A 375 3.44 13.83 1.76
C HIS A 375 2.25 13.59 2.68
N ARG A 376 1.90 12.34 2.95
CA ARG A 376 0.74 11.94 3.76
C ARG A 376 1.08 11.79 5.24
N LEU A 377 2.15 11.08 5.58
CA LEU A 377 2.49 10.78 6.98
C LEU A 377 2.76 12.05 7.79
N GLY A 378 2.12 12.14 8.95
CA GLY A 378 2.18 13.31 9.84
C GLY A 378 1.40 14.53 9.36
N ALA A 379 0.69 14.43 8.22
CA ALA A 379 -0.23 15.45 7.74
C ALA A 379 -1.68 15.07 8.08
N ASN A 380 -2.64 15.86 7.61
CA ASN A 380 -4.09 15.72 7.85
C ASN A 380 -4.56 14.31 8.19
N GLU A 381 -4.81 14.04 9.48
CA GLU A 381 -5.34 12.78 10.02
C GLU A 381 -4.57 11.49 9.63
N ALA A 382 -3.29 11.61 9.28
CA ALA A 382 -2.42 10.46 9.03
C ALA A 382 -1.46 10.24 10.21
N PRO A 383 -1.09 8.96 10.52
CA PRO A 383 -0.12 8.67 11.57
C PRO A 383 1.23 9.34 11.27
N PRO A 384 2.00 9.74 12.30
CA PRO A 384 3.34 10.28 12.12
C PRO A 384 4.31 9.21 11.60
N ALA A 385 5.48 9.64 11.14
CA ALA A 385 6.56 8.77 10.67
C ALA A 385 7.30 8.02 11.82
N ILE A 386 6.62 7.81 12.93
CA ILE A 386 7.10 7.12 14.13
C ILE A 386 6.28 5.84 14.28
N ILE A 387 6.93 4.70 14.36
CA ILE A 387 6.24 3.44 14.64
C ILE A 387 6.00 3.35 16.15
N SER A 388 4.74 3.17 16.54
CA SER A 388 4.31 2.85 17.90
C SER A 388 3.13 1.88 17.84
N MET A 389 2.87 1.19 18.94
CA MET A 389 1.84 0.15 19.02
C MET A 389 0.75 0.54 20.01
N TYR A 390 -0.50 0.46 19.57
CA TYR A 390 -1.67 0.59 20.42
C TYR A 390 -2.23 -0.79 20.80
N LEU A 391 -2.40 -1.06 22.09
CA LEU A 391 -3.00 -2.30 22.59
C LEU A 391 -4.42 -2.09 23.16
N GLY A 392 -4.78 -0.87 23.45
CA GLY A 392 -6.02 -0.53 24.12
C GLY A 392 -5.95 -0.69 25.65
N ASP A 393 -7.05 -0.31 26.31
CA ASP A 393 -7.07 -0.23 27.78
C ASP A 393 -6.96 -1.62 28.44
N ASP A 394 -7.64 -2.62 27.91
CA ASP A 394 -7.72 -3.98 28.52
C ASP A 394 -6.38 -4.72 28.38
N LEU A 395 -5.81 -4.77 27.17
CA LEU A 395 -4.50 -5.41 26.99
C LEU A 395 -3.35 -4.58 27.55
N GLY A 396 -3.48 -3.25 27.58
CA GLY A 396 -2.55 -2.38 28.28
C GLY A 396 -2.49 -2.69 29.78
N GLU A 397 -3.66 -2.90 30.41
CA GLU A 397 -3.75 -3.33 31.82
C GLU A 397 -3.18 -4.76 32.03
N LEU A 398 -3.42 -5.66 31.07
CA LEU A 398 -2.82 -7.01 31.12
C LEU A 398 -1.29 -6.93 31.11
N VAL A 399 -0.70 -6.18 30.19
CA VAL A 399 0.76 -6.00 30.09
C VAL A 399 1.31 -5.37 31.37
N ASP A 400 0.67 -4.33 31.88
CA ASP A 400 1.10 -3.66 33.13
C ASP A 400 0.96 -4.58 34.35
N SER A 401 -0.09 -5.41 34.41
CA SER A 401 -0.26 -6.43 35.46
C SER A 401 0.86 -7.48 35.43
N ILE A 402 1.25 -7.95 34.25
CA ILE A 402 2.34 -8.91 34.07
C ILE A 402 3.70 -8.30 34.49
N ILE A 403 3.96 -7.07 34.06
CA ILE A 403 5.22 -6.36 34.40
C ILE A 403 5.36 -6.18 35.90
N ASN A 404 4.28 -5.81 36.60
CA ASN A 404 4.29 -5.43 38.00
C ASN A 404 3.88 -6.56 38.97
N ASP A 405 3.73 -7.80 38.49
CA ASP A 405 3.22 -8.95 39.28
C ASP A 405 1.92 -8.64 40.03
N ARG A 406 0.99 -7.96 39.35
CA ARG A 406 -0.33 -7.63 39.89
C ARG A 406 -1.42 -8.56 39.37
N GLU A 407 -2.49 -8.73 40.13
CA GLU A 407 -3.67 -9.40 39.61
C GLU A 407 -4.29 -8.54 38.49
N TYR A 408 -4.56 -9.17 37.35
CA TYR A 408 -5.26 -8.53 36.24
C TYR A 408 -6.74 -8.39 36.59
N VAL A 409 -7.24 -7.15 36.41
CA VAL A 409 -8.64 -6.83 36.62
C VAL A 409 -9.24 -6.36 35.29
N SER A 410 -9.92 -7.30 34.61
CA SER A 410 -10.66 -6.95 33.39
C SER A 410 -11.74 -5.91 33.69
N LYS A 411 -11.81 -4.86 32.87
CA LYS A 411 -12.90 -3.88 32.94
C LYS A 411 -14.22 -4.46 32.46
N GLY A 412 -14.21 -5.66 31.87
CA GLY A 412 -15.35 -6.38 31.34
C GLY A 412 -16.07 -5.66 30.20
N LYS A 413 -16.84 -6.40 29.42
CA LYS A 413 -17.71 -5.79 28.41
C LYS A 413 -18.87 -5.06 29.07
N GLN A 414 -18.98 -3.76 28.86
CA GLN A 414 -20.09 -2.95 29.37
C GLN A 414 -21.29 -3.03 28.43
N LYS A 415 -22.48 -3.12 29.02
CA LYS A 415 -23.74 -3.07 28.29
C LYS A 415 -24.10 -1.62 27.95
N MET A 416 -24.19 -1.31 26.67
CA MET A 416 -24.62 0.00 26.18
C MET A 416 -26.14 0.04 26.04
N ARG A 417 -26.74 1.11 26.61
CA ARG A 417 -28.14 1.45 26.47
C ARG A 417 -28.26 2.85 25.88
N THR A 418 -29.03 2.95 24.81
CA THR A 418 -29.26 4.27 24.15
C THR A 418 -30.29 5.12 24.88
N GLY A 419 -31.00 4.55 25.84
CA GLY A 419 -32.11 5.24 26.55
C GLY A 419 -33.43 5.28 25.79
N VAL A 420 -33.53 4.56 24.67
CA VAL A 420 -34.73 4.43 23.86
C VAL A 420 -35.22 2.98 23.95
N ASP A 421 -36.42 2.76 24.44
CA ASP A 421 -36.94 1.43 24.78
C ASP A 421 -37.00 0.45 23.60
N VAL A 422 -37.21 0.94 22.37
CA VAL A 422 -37.28 0.11 21.16
C VAL A 422 -35.93 -0.26 20.59
N LEU A 423 -34.84 0.38 21.04
CA LEU A 423 -33.49 0.07 20.59
C LEU A 423 -32.88 -1.05 21.45
N PRO A 424 -32.31 -2.09 20.83
CA PRO A 424 -31.69 -3.17 21.58
C PRO A 424 -30.46 -2.71 22.33
N ASP A 425 -30.28 -3.23 23.53
CA ASP A 425 -29.01 -3.12 24.25
C ASP A 425 -27.94 -3.97 23.54
N PHE A 426 -26.72 -3.50 23.51
CA PHE A 426 -25.58 -4.23 22.96
C PHE A 426 -24.32 -4.14 23.86
N MET A 427 -23.42 -5.09 23.70
CA MET A 427 -22.17 -5.09 24.46
C MET A 427 -21.17 -4.17 23.76
N LYS A 428 -20.62 -3.22 24.51
CA LYS A 428 -19.52 -2.37 24.04
C LYS A 428 -18.22 -3.18 23.99
N ASP A 429 -17.37 -2.93 23.00
CA ASP A 429 -16.01 -3.46 22.98
C ASP A 429 -15.20 -2.90 24.15
N THR A 430 -14.20 -3.66 24.61
CA THR A 430 -13.41 -3.32 25.80
C THR A 430 -12.45 -2.14 25.57
N SER A 431 -12.07 -1.87 24.31
CA SER A 431 -11.23 -0.75 23.92
C SER A 431 -11.71 -0.09 22.63
N ASP A 432 -11.42 1.17 22.45
CA ASP A 432 -11.56 1.88 21.18
C ASP A 432 -10.41 1.51 20.24
N ARG A 433 -10.53 1.84 18.95
CA ARG A 433 -9.54 1.50 17.91
C ARG A 433 -8.33 2.43 17.86
N ASN A 434 -8.35 3.58 18.54
CA ASN A 434 -7.35 4.64 18.45
C ASN A 434 -6.88 4.93 17.02
N ARG A 435 -7.67 5.69 16.28
CA ARG A 435 -7.39 6.03 14.86
C ARG A 435 -6.03 6.72 14.62
N THR A 436 -5.38 7.24 15.67
CA THR A 436 -4.12 7.96 15.55
C THR A 436 -2.88 7.05 15.58
N SER A 437 -3.03 5.80 16.03
CA SER A 437 -1.91 4.86 16.12
C SER A 437 -1.53 4.29 14.75
N PRO A 438 -0.24 4.23 14.41
CA PRO A 438 0.22 3.62 13.15
C PRO A 438 0.08 2.10 13.15
N PHE A 439 0.10 1.44 14.31
CA PHE A 439 0.02 -0.02 14.44
C PHE A 439 -0.86 -0.37 15.65
N ALA A 440 -2.13 -0.72 15.41
CA ALA A 440 -3.13 -0.88 16.44
C ALA A 440 -3.65 -2.31 16.54
N PHE A 441 -3.76 -2.85 17.76
CA PHE A 441 -4.47 -4.09 18.03
C PHE A 441 -5.98 -3.83 17.99
N THR A 442 -6.71 -4.58 17.16
CA THR A 442 -8.15 -4.42 16.94
C THR A 442 -8.92 -5.72 17.15
N GLY A 443 -8.80 -6.29 18.35
CA GLY A 443 -9.55 -7.46 18.81
C GLY A 443 -8.85 -8.79 18.63
N ASN A 444 -8.41 -9.15 17.43
CA ASN A 444 -7.66 -10.38 17.12
C ASN A 444 -6.71 -10.23 15.94
N LYS A 445 -6.31 -9.01 15.65
CA LYS A 445 -5.43 -8.66 14.56
C LYS A 445 -4.74 -7.33 14.85
N PHE A 446 -3.67 -7.06 14.14
CA PHE A 446 -3.03 -5.75 14.10
C PHE A 446 -3.38 -5.03 12.80
N GLU A 447 -3.74 -3.78 12.92
CA GLU A 447 -4.04 -2.87 11.82
C GLU A 447 -2.88 -1.90 11.62
N PHE A 448 -2.14 -2.07 10.53
CA PHE A 448 -1.03 -1.20 10.15
C PHE A 448 -1.54 -0.09 9.22
N ARG A 449 -1.66 1.14 9.74
CA ARG A 449 -2.31 2.27 9.10
C ARG A 449 -1.39 3.21 8.33
N ALA A 450 -0.08 3.05 8.50
CA ALA A 450 0.90 3.95 7.88
C ALA A 450 1.13 3.67 6.39
N LEU A 451 0.59 2.59 5.84
CA LEU A 451 0.77 2.18 4.45
C LEU A 451 0.04 3.12 3.48
N GLY A 452 0.72 3.57 2.43
CA GLY A 452 0.15 4.41 1.39
C GLY A 452 -0.77 3.66 0.43
N SER A 453 -1.76 4.35 -0.13
CA SER A 453 -2.79 3.75 -0.99
C SER A 453 -2.25 3.17 -2.29
N SER A 454 -1.16 3.71 -2.84
CA SER A 454 -0.53 3.20 -4.08
C SER A 454 0.43 2.03 -3.84
N LEU A 455 0.84 1.79 -2.58
CA LEU A 455 1.88 0.82 -2.27
C LEU A 455 1.38 -0.62 -2.35
N ASN A 456 2.27 -1.52 -2.77
CA ASN A 456 2.04 -2.96 -2.72
C ASN A 456 2.14 -3.46 -1.27
N ILE A 457 1.20 -4.29 -0.84
CA ILE A 457 1.17 -4.80 0.54
C ILE A 457 2.15 -5.97 0.80
N ALA A 458 2.83 -6.50 -0.21
CA ALA A 458 3.80 -7.58 0.01
C ALA A 458 4.93 -7.14 0.95
N CYS A 459 5.47 -5.93 0.76
CA CYS A 459 6.61 -5.43 1.52
C CYS A 459 6.35 -5.38 3.03
N PRO A 460 5.32 -4.67 3.55
CA PRO A 460 5.04 -4.67 4.98
C PRO A 460 4.74 -6.06 5.53
N ASN A 461 4.07 -6.92 4.76
CA ASN A 461 3.72 -8.25 5.22
C ASN A 461 4.92 -9.20 5.28
N TYR A 462 5.82 -9.21 4.28
CA TYR A 462 6.98 -10.09 4.39
C TYR A 462 7.97 -9.62 5.47
N MET A 463 8.11 -8.33 5.69
CA MET A 463 8.93 -7.82 6.80
C MET A 463 8.32 -8.19 8.15
N LEU A 464 7.03 -7.93 8.36
CA LEU A 464 6.33 -8.28 9.60
C LEU A 464 6.38 -9.78 9.87
N ASN A 465 6.10 -10.62 8.87
CA ASN A 465 6.19 -12.07 9.00
C ASN A 465 7.61 -12.53 9.40
N THR A 466 8.65 -11.92 8.80
CA THR A 466 10.04 -12.29 9.06
C THR A 466 10.48 -11.90 10.47
N MET A 467 10.14 -10.67 10.88
CA MET A 467 10.44 -10.16 12.21
C MET A 467 9.80 -11.04 13.31
N VAL A 468 8.51 -11.34 13.15
CA VAL A 468 7.79 -12.19 14.12
C VAL A 468 8.32 -13.63 14.09
N ALA A 469 8.68 -14.17 12.92
CA ALA A 469 9.28 -15.50 12.81
C ALA A 469 10.63 -15.59 13.54
N GLU A 470 11.43 -14.51 13.47
CA GLU A 470 12.70 -14.43 14.20
C GLU A 470 12.47 -14.53 15.72
N GLU A 471 11.52 -13.74 16.24
CA GLU A 471 11.20 -13.76 17.67
C GLU A 471 10.65 -15.12 18.13
N LEU A 472 9.79 -15.73 17.33
CA LEU A 472 9.30 -17.08 17.63
C LEU A 472 10.42 -18.12 17.62
N SER A 473 11.42 -17.97 16.75
CA SER A 473 12.61 -18.85 16.74
C SER A 473 13.44 -18.68 18.00
N GLU A 474 13.66 -17.45 18.47
CA GLU A 474 14.36 -17.18 19.72
C GLU A 474 13.58 -17.71 20.93
N PHE A 475 12.26 -17.50 20.95
CA PHE A 475 11.39 -18.02 22.00
C PHE A 475 11.41 -19.55 22.05
N TYR A 476 11.40 -20.21 20.89
CA TYR A 476 11.53 -21.66 20.82
C TYR A 476 12.83 -22.13 21.45
N ASP A 477 13.96 -21.48 21.13
CA ASP A 477 15.27 -21.86 21.69
C ASP A 477 15.35 -21.62 23.20
N GLU A 478 14.67 -20.61 23.75
CA GLU A 478 14.61 -20.36 25.19
C GLU A 478 13.67 -21.33 25.93
N LEU A 479 12.61 -21.83 25.27
CA LEU A 479 11.56 -22.64 25.90
C LEU A 479 11.74 -24.15 25.73
N LYS A 480 12.40 -24.64 24.69
CA LYS A 480 12.41 -26.05 24.28
C LYS A 480 12.90 -27.05 25.34
N ASP A 481 13.74 -26.59 26.25
CA ASP A 481 14.35 -27.43 27.30
C ASP A 481 13.77 -27.11 28.69
N ALA A 482 12.62 -26.40 28.79
CA ALA A 482 12.04 -26.01 30.07
C ALA A 482 11.33 -27.18 30.76
N ASP A 483 11.63 -27.39 32.04
CA ASP A 483 11.00 -28.43 32.89
C ASP A 483 9.54 -28.08 33.24
N ASP A 484 9.24 -26.77 33.43
CA ASP A 484 7.90 -26.21 33.65
C ASP A 484 7.60 -25.19 32.57
N MET A 485 6.88 -25.61 31.54
CA MET A 485 6.57 -24.80 30.37
C MET A 485 5.77 -23.54 30.72
N ASP A 486 4.77 -23.67 31.59
CA ASP A 486 3.91 -22.53 31.95
C ASP A 486 4.69 -21.45 32.71
N ALA A 487 5.54 -21.86 33.63
CA ALA A 487 6.41 -20.94 34.37
C ALA A 487 7.44 -20.26 33.44
N ALA A 488 8.03 -21.02 32.50
CA ALA A 488 8.99 -20.52 31.55
C ALA A 488 8.36 -19.49 30.60
N ILE A 489 7.15 -19.76 30.08
CA ILE A 489 6.41 -18.81 29.22
C ILE A 489 6.11 -17.52 29.99
N LYS A 490 5.59 -17.60 31.21
CA LYS A 490 5.29 -16.41 32.03
C LYS A 490 6.55 -15.58 32.30
N ALA A 491 7.69 -16.21 32.57
CA ALA A 491 8.94 -15.51 32.76
C ALA A 491 9.42 -14.81 31.48
N LEU A 492 9.35 -15.50 30.33
CA LEU A 492 9.74 -14.98 29.04
C LEU A 492 8.84 -13.80 28.64
N VAL A 493 7.52 -13.96 28.71
CA VAL A 493 6.55 -12.90 28.37
C VAL A 493 6.76 -11.67 29.24
N LYS A 494 6.97 -11.85 30.54
CA LYS A 494 7.25 -10.74 31.47
C LYS A 494 8.55 -10.03 31.11
N LYS A 495 9.63 -10.77 30.84
CA LYS A 495 10.92 -10.22 30.40
C LYS A 495 10.76 -9.37 29.15
N VAL A 496 10.08 -9.89 28.12
CA VAL A 496 9.84 -9.19 26.85
C VAL A 496 9.04 -7.91 27.07
N PHE A 497 7.97 -7.93 27.85
CA PHE A 497 7.19 -6.73 28.08
C PHE A 497 7.97 -5.66 28.85
N ILE A 498 8.81 -6.03 29.82
CA ILE A 498 9.68 -5.09 30.53
C ILE A 498 10.67 -4.42 29.57
N GLU A 499 11.31 -5.20 28.68
CA GLU A 499 12.36 -4.72 27.77
C GLU A 499 11.79 -3.91 26.60
N HIS A 500 10.56 -4.22 26.14
CA HIS A 500 10.00 -3.68 24.90
C HIS A 500 8.74 -2.80 25.08
N GLN A 501 8.33 -2.49 26.32
CA GLN A 501 7.14 -1.66 26.58
C GLN A 501 7.21 -0.23 25.96
N ASN A 502 8.39 0.26 25.64
CA ASN A 502 8.58 1.61 25.07
C ASN A 502 7.86 1.81 23.76
N ILE A 503 7.63 0.73 22.97
CA ILE A 503 6.88 0.78 21.71
C ILE A 503 5.36 0.94 21.93
N ILE A 504 4.86 0.56 23.12
CA ILE A 504 3.43 0.57 23.44
C ILE A 504 3.01 1.99 23.83
N PHE A 505 2.10 2.56 23.06
CA PHE A 505 1.55 3.90 23.33
C PHE A 505 0.04 3.93 23.06
N ASN A 506 -0.75 4.12 24.12
CA ASN A 506 -2.21 4.15 24.08
C ASN A 506 -2.78 5.58 24.00
N GLY A 507 -1.91 6.59 23.78
CA GLY A 507 -2.29 7.99 23.71
C GLY A 507 -2.60 8.49 22.29
N ASN A 508 -2.67 9.82 22.15
CA ASN A 508 -2.91 10.51 20.89
C ASN A 508 -1.60 10.72 20.12
N ASN A 509 -1.37 9.93 19.06
CA ASN A 509 -0.18 10.04 18.21
C ASN A 509 -0.16 11.33 17.34
N TYR A 510 -1.27 12.07 17.23
CA TYR A 510 -1.32 13.34 16.51
C TYR A 510 -0.91 14.54 17.39
N ALA A 511 -0.79 14.34 18.69
CA ALA A 511 -0.38 15.40 19.62
C ALA A 511 1.07 15.82 19.36
N PRO A 512 1.40 17.13 19.32
CA PRO A 512 2.77 17.60 19.11
C PRO A 512 3.76 17.06 20.15
N GLU A 513 3.31 16.86 21.39
CA GLU A 513 4.09 16.32 22.50
C GLU A 513 4.52 14.87 22.30
N TRP A 514 3.82 14.14 21.41
CA TRP A 514 4.16 12.75 21.09
C TRP A 514 5.54 12.61 20.46
N VAL A 515 5.96 13.54 19.63
CA VAL A 515 7.28 13.50 18.99
C VAL A 515 8.39 13.53 20.04
N GLU A 516 8.29 14.42 21.03
CA GLU A 516 9.26 14.52 22.14
C GLU A 516 9.22 13.28 23.05
N GLU A 517 8.02 12.75 23.31
CA GLU A 517 7.84 11.54 24.11
C GLU A 517 8.42 10.31 23.39
N ALA A 518 8.20 10.18 22.08
CA ALA A 518 8.74 9.09 21.27
C ALA A 518 10.28 9.11 21.27
N GLU A 519 10.89 10.28 21.14
CA GLU A 519 12.34 10.43 21.22
C GLU A 519 12.88 10.01 22.60
N ARG A 520 12.22 10.40 23.70
CA ARG A 520 12.59 9.97 25.06
C ARG A 520 12.48 8.46 25.25
N ARG A 521 11.57 7.80 24.54
CA ARG A 521 11.40 6.34 24.53
C ARG A 521 12.41 5.61 23.64
N GLY A 522 13.24 6.33 22.87
CA GLY A 522 14.17 5.76 21.89
C GLY A 522 13.52 5.30 20.60
N LEU A 523 12.32 5.81 20.28
CA LEU A 523 11.63 5.51 19.03
C LEU A 523 12.15 6.41 17.91
N LEU A 524 12.28 5.82 16.71
CA LEU A 524 12.81 6.50 15.53
C LEU A 524 11.73 7.37 14.85
N ASN A 525 12.12 8.59 14.46
CA ASN A 525 11.30 9.49 13.65
C ASN A 525 11.93 9.69 12.28
N LEU A 526 11.71 8.75 11.38
CA LEU A 526 12.29 8.71 10.03
C LEU A 526 11.31 9.37 9.04
N LYS A 527 11.42 10.70 8.89
CA LYS A 527 10.42 11.55 8.24
C LYS A 527 10.25 11.31 6.73
N SER A 528 11.30 10.86 6.06
CA SER A 528 11.29 10.63 4.61
C SER A 528 11.87 9.27 4.24
N LEU A 529 11.67 8.85 2.97
CA LEU A 529 12.30 7.62 2.48
C LEU A 529 13.83 7.68 2.58
N PRO A 530 14.54 8.73 2.16
CA PRO A 530 15.99 8.78 2.35
C PRO A 530 16.43 8.62 3.80
N ASP A 531 15.71 9.20 4.77
CA ASP A 531 16.02 9.04 6.20
C ASP A 531 15.83 7.58 6.65
N ALA A 532 14.75 6.95 6.20
CA ALA A 532 14.46 5.55 6.54
C ALA A 532 15.49 4.59 5.92
N MET A 533 15.91 4.84 4.69
CA MET A 533 16.83 3.98 3.96
C MET A 533 18.25 3.97 4.54
N GLU A 534 18.64 4.95 5.37
CA GLU A 534 19.91 4.89 6.12
C GLU A 534 20.03 3.62 6.98
N HIS A 535 18.88 3.10 7.46
CA HIS A 535 18.82 1.92 8.33
C HIS A 535 18.65 0.60 7.57
N PHE A 536 18.29 0.62 6.28
CA PHE A 536 17.93 -0.62 5.58
C PHE A 536 19.08 -1.61 5.49
N LEU A 537 20.31 -1.12 5.33
CA LEU A 537 21.53 -1.93 5.27
C LEU A 537 22.21 -2.13 6.62
N ASP A 538 21.60 -1.73 7.73
CA ASP A 538 22.11 -2.00 9.06
C ASP A 538 22.29 -3.52 9.24
N LYS A 539 23.40 -3.90 9.92
CA LYS A 539 23.77 -5.31 10.07
C LYS A 539 22.64 -6.17 10.63
N LYS A 540 21.90 -5.67 11.63
CA LYS A 540 20.76 -6.39 12.23
C LYS A 540 19.68 -6.73 11.19
N ASN A 541 19.39 -5.81 10.25
CA ASN A 541 18.38 -5.95 9.23
C ASN A 541 18.81 -6.92 8.13
N VAL A 542 20.06 -6.81 7.66
CA VAL A 542 20.63 -7.75 6.68
C VAL A 542 20.70 -9.15 7.27
N ASP A 543 21.20 -9.29 8.50
CA ASP A 543 21.29 -10.58 9.20
C ASP A 543 19.89 -11.24 9.36
N LEU A 544 18.86 -10.45 9.69
CA LEU A 544 17.48 -10.94 9.81
C LEU A 544 17.01 -11.65 8.54
N PHE A 545 17.15 -10.99 7.38
CA PHE A 545 16.67 -11.54 6.11
C PHE A 545 17.51 -12.72 5.62
N VAL A 546 18.84 -12.65 5.78
CA VAL A 546 19.76 -13.71 5.35
C VAL A 546 19.60 -14.96 6.23
N LYS A 547 19.56 -14.81 7.56
CA LYS A 547 19.33 -15.91 8.52
C LYS A 547 18.02 -16.64 8.25
N ASN A 548 16.97 -15.90 7.99
CA ASN A 548 15.63 -16.44 7.71
C ASN A 548 15.43 -16.88 6.26
N LYS A 549 16.42 -16.72 5.39
CA LYS A 549 16.39 -17.08 3.96
C LYS A 549 15.28 -16.39 3.17
N ILE A 550 14.97 -15.16 3.53
CA ILE A 550 13.96 -14.33 2.84
C ILE A 550 14.58 -13.66 1.62
N CYS A 551 15.72 -12.99 1.82
CA CYS A 551 16.53 -12.37 0.79
C CYS A 551 18.01 -12.63 1.05
N SER A 552 18.82 -12.72 -0.01
CA SER A 552 20.27 -12.65 0.10
C SER A 552 20.73 -11.21 0.40
N ALA A 553 21.96 -11.05 0.84
CA ALA A 553 22.53 -9.71 1.04
C ALA A 553 22.55 -8.86 -0.24
N ASP A 554 22.77 -9.49 -1.39
CA ASP A 554 22.75 -8.81 -2.69
C ASP A 554 21.34 -8.42 -3.11
N GLU A 555 20.33 -9.29 -2.86
CA GLU A 555 18.92 -8.97 -3.08
C GLU A 555 18.45 -7.79 -2.21
N ILE A 556 18.90 -7.68 -0.96
CA ILE A 556 18.59 -6.54 -0.07
C ILE A 556 19.24 -5.26 -0.61
N ARG A 557 20.53 -5.33 -0.99
CA ARG A 557 21.24 -4.19 -1.58
C ARG A 557 20.56 -3.71 -2.87
N ALA A 558 20.14 -4.64 -3.74
CA ALA A 558 19.44 -4.29 -4.96
C ALA A 558 18.11 -3.56 -4.68
N ARG A 559 17.35 -3.99 -3.67
CA ARG A 559 16.12 -3.32 -3.24
C ARG A 559 16.39 -1.91 -2.70
N TYR A 560 17.45 -1.76 -1.90
CA TYR A 560 17.90 -0.47 -1.41
C TYR A 560 18.18 0.51 -2.56
N GLU A 561 18.95 0.08 -3.56
CA GLU A 561 19.28 0.92 -4.73
C GLU A 561 18.03 1.26 -5.56
N ILE A 562 17.13 0.29 -5.78
CA ILE A 562 15.90 0.49 -6.57
C ILE A 562 14.98 1.52 -5.89
N GLU A 563 14.78 1.43 -4.58
CA GLU A 563 13.87 2.35 -3.85
C GLU A 563 14.41 3.78 -3.86
N LEU A 564 15.71 3.98 -3.62
CA LEU A 564 16.34 5.31 -3.66
C LEU A 564 16.32 5.92 -5.06
N GLU A 565 16.63 5.11 -6.08
CA GLU A 565 16.57 5.54 -7.47
C GLU A 565 15.14 5.92 -7.89
N SER A 566 14.15 5.11 -7.49
CA SER A 566 12.74 5.37 -7.77
C SER A 566 12.25 6.66 -7.11
N TYR A 567 12.65 6.91 -5.85
CA TYR A 567 12.35 8.14 -5.14
C TYR A 567 12.88 9.37 -5.87
N SER A 568 14.17 9.34 -6.23
CA SER A 568 14.84 10.44 -6.93
C SER A 568 14.19 10.73 -8.29
N LYS A 569 13.88 9.67 -9.05
CA LYS A 569 13.19 9.78 -10.34
C LYS A 569 11.80 10.38 -10.21
N GLN A 570 11.04 10.00 -9.19
CA GLN A 570 9.70 10.52 -8.96
C GLN A 570 9.73 12.02 -8.65
N ILE A 571 10.56 12.46 -7.71
CA ILE A 571 10.70 13.89 -7.39
C ILE A 571 11.22 14.68 -8.59
N ASN A 572 12.14 14.10 -9.37
CA ASN A 572 12.62 14.73 -10.60
C ASN A 572 11.51 14.93 -11.63
N ILE A 573 10.65 13.93 -11.85
CA ILE A 573 9.49 14.06 -12.76
C ILE A 573 8.55 15.16 -12.27
N GLU A 574 8.26 15.20 -10.97
CA GLU A 574 7.44 16.24 -10.37
C GLU A 574 8.05 17.64 -10.58
N ALA A 575 9.35 17.81 -10.33
CA ALA A 575 10.05 19.08 -10.51
C ALA A 575 10.04 19.55 -11.97
N LEU A 576 10.33 18.64 -12.91
CA LEU A 576 10.30 18.95 -14.35
C LEU A 576 8.88 19.33 -14.82
N THR A 577 7.87 18.60 -14.36
CA THR A 577 6.46 18.90 -14.66
C THR A 577 6.09 20.29 -14.11
N MET A 578 6.49 20.59 -12.89
CA MET A 578 6.24 21.88 -12.25
C MET A 578 6.88 23.05 -13.01
N ILE A 579 8.12 22.86 -13.48
CA ILE A 579 8.84 23.86 -14.32
C ILE A 579 8.11 24.05 -15.66
N ASP A 580 7.64 22.98 -16.28
CA ASP A 580 6.92 23.03 -17.56
C ASP A 580 5.60 23.80 -17.41
N MET A 581 4.78 23.43 -16.42
CA MET A 581 3.53 24.13 -16.07
C MET A 581 3.77 25.61 -15.77
N ALA A 582 4.81 25.92 -15.01
CA ALA A 582 5.17 27.30 -14.66
C ALA A 582 5.50 28.13 -15.90
N LYS A 583 6.39 27.64 -16.76
CA LYS A 583 6.89 28.39 -17.93
C LYS A 583 5.89 28.50 -19.06
N LYS A 584 5.17 27.42 -19.36
CA LYS A 584 4.31 27.35 -20.56
C LYS A 584 2.88 27.82 -20.33
N ASN A 585 2.40 27.69 -19.10
CA ASN A 585 0.97 27.90 -18.82
C ASN A 585 0.76 29.02 -17.79
N ILE A 586 1.30 28.93 -16.57
CA ILE A 586 0.99 29.88 -15.50
C ILE A 586 1.56 31.28 -15.80
N LEU A 587 2.85 31.40 -16.11
CA LEU A 587 3.46 32.71 -16.43
C LEU A 587 2.77 33.42 -17.59
N PRO A 588 2.50 32.78 -18.73
CA PRO A 588 1.77 33.43 -19.84
C PRO A 588 0.33 33.82 -19.49
N ALA A 589 -0.39 32.96 -18.74
CA ALA A 589 -1.78 33.20 -18.36
C ALA A 589 -1.91 34.41 -17.45
N VAL A 590 -1.15 34.47 -16.36
CA VAL A 590 -1.16 35.59 -15.41
C VAL A 590 -0.67 36.89 -16.06
N THR A 591 0.37 36.80 -16.94
CA THR A 591 0.84 37.95 -17.72
C THR A 591 -0.27 38.52 -18.64
N SER A 592 -1.07 37.64 -19.25
CA SER A 592 -2.21 38.04 -20.08
C SER A 592 -3.30 38.75 -19.27
N TYR A 593 -3.59 38.25 -18.07
CA TYR A 593 -4.53 38.91 -17.16
C TYR A 593 -4.03 40.28 -16.69
N VAL A 594 -2.75 40.40 -16.31
CA VAL A 594 -2.14 41.70 -15.96
C VAL A 594 -2.20 42.69 -17.11
N ARG A 595 -1.98 42.25 -18.36
CA ARG A 595 -2.15 43.08 -19.55
C ARG A 595 -3.58 43.63 -19.66
N ASP A 596 -4.60 42.79 -19.53
CA ASP A 596 -6.00 43.20 -19.65
C ASP A 596 -6.45 44.14 -18.55
N LEU A 597 -5.94 43.96 -17.32
CA LEU A 597 -6.10 44.90 -16.22
C LEU A 597 -5.46 46.26 -16.53
N THR A 598 -4.24 46.24 -17.12
CA THR A 598 -3.50 47.43 -17.50
C THR A 598 -4.26 48.21 -18.61
N ASP A 599 -4.72 47.51 -19.64
CA ASP A 599 -5.53 48.13 -20.73
C ASP A 599 -6.83 48.72 -20.17
N THR A 600 -7.48 48.06 -19.23
CA THR A 600 -8.69 48.55 -18.55
C THR A 600 -8.39 49.83 -17.75
N ALA A 601 -7.31 49.85 -16.95
CA ALA A 601 -6.93 51.05 -16.20
C ALA A 601 -6.60 52.22 -17.09
N LEU A 602 -5.87 52.00 -18.18
CA LEU A 602 -5.54 53.01 -19.15
C LEU A 602 -6.78 53.55 -19.87
N ALA A 603 -7.73 52.70 -20.27
CA ALA A 603 -8.97 53.08 -20.91
C ALA A 603 -9.86 53.94 -19.98
N LYS A 604 -9.96 53.58 -18.68
CA LYS A 604 -10.67 54.35 -17.65
C LYS A 604 -10.07 55.76 -17.51
N LYS A 605 -8.75 55.87 -17.37
CA LYS A 605 -8.03 57.16 -17.27
C LYS A 605 -8.17 57.99 -18.53
N ALA A 606 -8.12 57.40 -19.71
CA ALA A 606 -8.32 58.08 -20.99
C ALA A 606 -9.75 58.64 -21.13
N LEU A 607 -10.77 58.02 -20.55
CA LEU A 607 -12.12 58.49 -20.55
C LEU A 607 -12.33 59.66 -19.57
N SER A 608 -11.83 59.54 -18.33
CA SER A 608 -11.86 60.59 -17.31
C SER A 608 -10.97 60.27 -16.15
N ASP A 609 -10.15 61.25 -15.70
CA ASP A 609 -9.33 61.12 -14.48
C ASP A 609 -10.16 60.95 -13.19
N ALA A 610 -11.47 61.20 -13.23
CA ALA A 610 -12.38 61.01 -12.10
C ALA A 610 -12.79 59.54 -11.91
N ILE A 611 -12.52 58.64 -12.86
CA ILE A 611 -12.83 57.21 -12.73
C ILE A 611 -11.74 56.50 -11.92
N PRO A 612 -12.09 55.82 -10.80
CA PRO A 612 -11.10 55.16 -9.98
C PRO A 612 -10.48 53.97 -10.72
N THR A 613 -9.17 53.84 -10.61
CA THR A 613 -8.36 52.69 -11.13
C THR A 613 -7.58 51.94 -10.06
N SER A 614 -7.84 52.24 -8.79
CA SER A 614 -7.12 51.69 -7.69
C SER A 614 -7.19 50.15 -7.59
N VAL A 615 -8.35 49.56 -7.96
CA VAL A 615 -8.52 48.11 -7.95
C VAL A 615 -7.61 47.45 -8.99
N GLU A 616 -7.60 47.97 -10.23
CA GLU A 616 -6.72 47.45 -11.27
C GLU A 616 -5.24 47.67 -10.92
N GLU A 617 -4.88 48.86 -10.44
CA GLU A 617 -3.49 49.20 -10.06
C GLU A 617 -2.96 48.32 -8.91
N ASP A 618 -3.79 48.03 -7.92
CA ASP A 618 -3.44 47.15 -6.80
C ASP A 618 -3.22 45.72 -7.30
N LEU A 619 -4.12 45.15 -8.12
CA LEU A 619 -3.98 43.83 -8.71
C LEU A 619 -2.78 43.72 -9.65
N ILE A 620 -2.55 44.71 -10.54
CA ILE A 620 -1.39 44.77 -11.42
C ILE A 620 -0.11 44.75 -10.61
N THR A 621 -0.02 45.54 -9.53
CA THR A 621 1.16 45.63 -8.69
C THR A 621 1.40 44.31 -7.95
N SER A 622 0.35 43.74 -7.33
CA SER A 622 0.42 42.46 -6.61
C SER A 622 0.88 41.31 -7.54
N LEU A 623 0.18 41.12 -8.63
CA LEU A 623 0.48 40.03 -9.58
C LEU A 623 1.84 40.20 -10.26
N SER A 624 2.23 41.45 -10.63
CA SER A 624 3.57 41.70 -11.20
C SER A 624 4.72 41.34 -10.25
N ASN A 625 4.56 41.66 -8.95
CA ASN A 625 5.55 41.28 -7.95
C ASN A 625 5.63 39.76 -7.76
N LYS A 626 4.46 39.07 -7.75
CA LYS A 626 4.40 37.61 -7.67
C LYS A 626 5.00 36.95 -8.92
N LEU A 627 4.73 37.47 -10.13
CA LEU A 627 5.32 37.00 -11.39
C LEU A 627 6.88 37.04 -11.37
N VAL A 628 7.45 38.12 -10.83
CA VAL A 628 8.92 38.24 -10.66
C VAL A 628 9.42 37.16 -9.71
N CYS A 629 8.78 37.01 -8.56
CA CYS A 629 9.13 35.99 -7.58
C CYS A 629 8.99 34.56 -8.15
N PHE A 630 7.87 34.28 -8.83
CA PHE A 630 7.55 33.00 -9.43
C PHE A 630 8.57 32.60 -10.52
N SER A 631 8.91 33.55 -11.41
CA SER A 631 9.93 33.36 -12.44
C SER A 631 11.32 33.06 -11.84
N LYS A 632 11.69 33.79 -10.78
CA LYS A 632 12.94 33.55 -10.06
C LYS A 632 12.97 32.18 -9.41
N LYS A 633 11.89 31.77 -8.71
CA LYS A 633 11.78 30.45 -8.09
C LYS A 633 11.78 29.32 -9.10
N THR A 634 11.16 29.52 -10.27
CA THR A 634 11.24 28.56 -11.37
C THR A 634 12.68 28.36 -11.86
N ALA A 635 13.45 29.44 -12.02
CA ALA A 635 14.84 29.37 -12.42
C ALA A 635 15.73 28.69 -11.35
N GLU A 636 15.52 29.00 -10.06
CA GLU A 636 16.21 28.36 -8.95
C GLU A 636 15.94 26.84 -8.91
N LEU A 637 14.69 26.42 -9.14
CA LEU A 637 14.32 25.01 -9.22
C LEU A 637 14.99 24.31 -10.42
N GLU A 638 15.00 24.96 -11.59
CA GLU A 638 15.64 24.42 -12.79
C GLU A 638 17.16 24.22 -12.58
N GLU A 639 17.82 25.20 -11.96
CA GLU A 639 19.24 25.11 -11.62
C GLU A 639 19.50 23.96 -10.62
N ALA A 640 18.65 23.81 -9.61
CA ALA A 640 18.76 22.73 -8.62
C ALA A 640 18.61 21.35 -9.27
N VAL A 641 17.65 21.18 -10.20
CA VAL A 641 17.46 19.92 -10.94
C VAL A 641 18.70 19.59 -11.80
N ILE A 642 19.28 20.59 -12.48
CA ILE A 642 20.50 20.39 -13.26
C ILE A 642 21.66 19.96 -12.34
N LYS A 643 21.82 20.63 -11.21
CA LYS A 643 22.88 20.35 -10.23
C LYS A 643 22.74 18.99 -9.54
N ALA A 644 21.55 18.39 -9.54
CA ALA A 644 21.34 17.06 -8.96
C ALA A 644 22.29 16.01 -9.52
N SER A 645 22.71 16.14 -10.81
CA SER A 645 23.67 15.23 -11.45
C SER A 645 25.01 15.12 -10.72
N ASP A 646 25.41 16.13 -9.94
CA ASP A 646 26.65 16.13 -9.15
C ASP A 646 26.65 15.08 -8.03
N TYR A 647 25.48 14.54 -7.68
CA TYR A 647 25.28 13.56 -6.59
C TYR A 647 24.93 12.16 -7.12
N SER A 648 24.90 11.95 -8.43
CA SER A 648 24.39 10.72 -9.08
C SER A 648 25.27 9.48 -8.88
N ASP A 649 26.44 9.61 -8.29
CA ASP A 649 27.36 8.52 -7.96
C ASP A 649 26.98 7.76 -6.66
N ASP A 650 26.07 8.31 -5.86
CA ASP A 650 25.60 7.75 -4.59
C ASP A 650 24.09 7.95 -4.47
N ASN A 651 23.30 6.89 -4.62
CA ASN A 651 21.84 6.97 -4.63
C ASN A 651 21.25 7.56 -3.35
N LEU A 652 21.85 7.34 -2.19
CA LEU A 652 21.36 7.93 -0.94
C LEU A 652 21.59 9.45 -0.91
N LYS A 653 22.78 9.91 -1.28
CA LYS A 653 23.06 11.36 -1.37
C LYS A 653 22.21 12.03 -2.43
N TYR A 654 21.98 11.35 -3.54
CA TYR A 654 21.13 11.81 -4.63
C TYR A 654 19.68 11.99 -4.16
N ALA A 655 19.12 10.98 -3.48
CA ALA A 655 17.77 11.05 -2.91
C ALA A 655 17.64 12.13 -1.82
N LYS A 656 18.64 12.29 -0.95
CA LYS A 656 18.67 13.37 0.04
C LYS A 656 18.69 14.75 -0.61
N TYR A 657 19.51 14.94 -1.66
CA TYR A 657 19.53 16.20 -2.39
C TYR A 657 18.15 16.53 -2.99
N TYR A 658 17.48 15.55 -3.59
CA TYR A 658 16.10 15.73 -4.07
C TYR A 658 15.16 16.09 -2.95
N ARG A 659 15.24 15.44 -1.80
CA ARG A 659 14.39 15.72 -0.64
C ARG A 659 14.64 17.11 -0.05
N GLU A 660 15.88 17.43 0.23
CA GLU A 660 16.24 18.61 1.02
C GLU A 660 16.32 19.90 0.18
N THR A 661 16.70 19.78 -1.09
CA THR A 661 16.89 20.93 -1.97
C THR A 661 15.79 21.07 -3.02
N VAL A 662 15.64 20.08 -3.89
CA VAL A 662 14.69 20.17 -5.01
C VAL A 662 13.25 20.26 -4.51
N PHE A 663 12.86 19.37 -3.61
CA PHE A 663 11.51 19.38 -3.04
C PHE A 663 11.21 20.65 -2.24
N ALA A 664 12.17 21.19 -1.48
CA ALA A 664 11.99 22.45 -0.77
C ALA A 664 11.70 23.62 -1.72
N LEU A 665 12.46 23.71 -2.82
CA LEU A 665 12.22 24.73 -3.87
C LEU A 665 10.87 24.55 -4.57
N MET A 666 10.44 23.31 -4.78
CA MET A 666 9.10 23.02 -5.31
C MET A 666 8.00 23.57 -4.39
N GLN A 667 8.14 23.41 -3.06
CA GLN A 667 7.17 23.96 -2.11
C GLN A 667 7.15 25.49 -2.11
N GLU A 668 8.30 26.12 -2.23
CA GLU A 668 8.40 27.58 -2.34
C GLU A 668 7.78 28.10 -3.63
N LEU A 669 8.03 27.44 -4.77
CA LEU A 669 7.42 27.78 -6.05
C LEU A 669 5.89 27.60 -6.03
N ARG A 670 5.42 26.49 -5.45
CA ARG A 670 3.99 26.21 -5.27
C ARG A 670 3.30 27.33 -4.46
N ALA A 671 3.90 27.75 -3.34
CA ALA A 671 3.30 28.79 -2.50
C ALA A 671 3.05 30.10 -3.26
N VAL A 672 3.95 30.49 -4.15
CA VAL A 672 3.77 31.68 -5.00
C VAL A 672 2.72 31.44 -6.10
N GLY A 673 2.72 30.27 -6.72
CA GLY A 673 1.74 29.87 -7.72
C GLY A 673 0.32 29.87 -7.18
N ASP A 674 0.10 29.19 -6.04
CA ASP A 674 -1.19 29.12 -5.36
C ASP A 674 -1.69 30.52 -4.92
N ALA A 675 -0.79 31.41 -4.52
CA ALA A 675 -1.14 32.81 -4.21
C ALA A 675 -1.52 33.62 -5.47
N MET A 676 -0.95 33.32 -6.65
CA MET A 676 -1.37 33.96 -7.90
C MET A 676 -2.73 33.43 -8.36
N GLU A 677 -3.02 32.15 -8.16
CA GLU A 677 -4.33 31.56 -8.47
C GLU A 677 -5.47 32.32 -7.80
N THR A 678 -5.31 32.69 -6.52
CA THR A 678 -6.36 33.39 -5.76
C THR A 678 -6.67 34.81 -6.23
N GLU A 679 -5.78 35.43 -6.99
CA GLU A 679 -5.93 36.80 -7.50
C GLU A 679 -6.17 36.86 -9.03
N THR A 680 -5.97 35.74 -9.72
CA THR A 680 -6.16 35.68 -11.19
C THR A 680 -7.61 35.27 -11.49
N ALA A 681 -8.24 35.97 -12.41
CA ALA A 681 -9.60 35.62 -12.82
C ALA A 681 -9.64 34.19 -13.40
N SER A 682 -10.71 33.45 -13.08
CA SER A 682 -10.83 32.00 -13.38
C SER A 682 -10.73 31.69 -14.89
N GLU A 683 -11.16 32.64 -15.77
CA GLU A 683 -11.04 32.50 -17.23
C GLU A 683 -9.58 32.56 -17.74
N TYR A 684 -8.65 33.09 -16.93
CA TYR A 684 -7.22 33.17 -17.26
C TYR A 684 -6.41 32.06 -16.60
N TRP A 685 -6.89 31.54 -15.45
CA TRP A 685 -6.13 30.46 -14.77
C TRP A 685 -6.15 29.18 -15.61
N PRO A 686 -4.98 28.60 -15.94
CA PRO A 686 -4.90 27.59 -16.99
C PRO A 686 -5.33 26.17 -16.55
N TYR A 687 -5.68 25.96 -15.30
CA TYR A 687 -5.97 24.65 -14.75
C TYR A 687 -7.27 24.60 -13.95
N PRO A 688 -7.97 23.44 -13.93
CA PRO A 688 -9.09 23.23 -13.03
C PRO A 688 -8.67 23.45 -11.57
N SER A 689 -9.46 24.22 -10.84
CA SER A 689 -9.27 24.53 -9.42
C SER A 689 -9.59 23.33 -8.52
N TYR A 690 -9.20 23.41 -7.25
CA TYR A 690 -9.59 22.40 -6.26
C TYR A 690 -11.11 22.32 -6.08
N GLY A 691 -11.85 23.42 -6.29
CA GLY A 691 -13.30 23.42 -6.29
C GLY A 691 -13.88 22.52 -7.38
N GLU A 692 -13.33 22.59 -8.58
CA GLU A 692 -13.76 21.77 -9.72
C GLU A 692 -13.32 20.30 -9.56
N LEU A 693 -12.11 20.05 -9.09
CA LEU A 693 -11.57 18.69 -8.91
C LEU A 693 -12.26 17.91 -7.76
N LEU A 694 -12.48 18.56 -6.62
CA LEU A 694 -12.97 17.90 -5.40
C LEU A 694 -14.51 17.87 -5.30
N PHE A 695 -15.21 18.73 -6.02
CA PHE A 695 -16.68 18.86 -5.95
C PHE A 695 -17.39 18.60 -7.28
N GLY A 696 -16.67 18.34 -8.34
CA GLY A 696 -17.23 18.10 -9.69
C GLY A 696 -17.88 16.73 -9.89
N VAL A 697 -17.66 15.76 -8.99
CA VAL A 697 -18.20 14.39 -9.09
C VAL A 697 -19.41 14.19 -8.20
#